data_3d6bc693ba6126ab08715157c9d05064
#
_entry.id   3d6bc693ba6126ab08715157c9d05064
#
_cell.length_a   1.000
_cell.length_b   1.000
_cell.length_c   1.000
_cell.angle_alpha   90.00
_cell.angle_beta   90.00
_cell.angle_gamma   90.00
#
_symmetry.space_group_name_H-M   'P 1'
#
loop_
_entity.id
_entity.type
_entity.pdbx_description
1 polymer ?
#
loop_
_entity_poly.entity_id
_entity_poly.type
_entity_poly.pdbx_seq_one_letter_code
_entity_poly.pdbx_strand_id
1 'polypeptide(L)'
;MTTDRNHQLFHTLPVDAALEAMDASVQGLSAEEATRRLQKHGPNRLPSPPTRSPLLRFLAQFHNVLIYVLLASAAVTAVLGHVIDTAVILAVVIVNALIGFIQEGRAEQAMEAIRGMLAPRSSVLRNGQRQSVDAANLVPGDIVLIEAGDRVPADLRLIEARGLRADEAILTGESVPVDKSPEPTEANTALGDRSSMLFSGTLVAAGTGRGLVVATAASTQIGAISGMLSRIEALTTPLVHQMDVFARWLTVFILLVAGSLLVYGHFVGHIPFAELFMVVVGLSVAAIPEGLPAVLTITLAVGVQAMAKRNAIVRRLPAIETLGSVSVICSDKTGTLTRNEMMVASLAASEYIYSVAGNGYAPEGTVRWQDADAHPDEHAVLIEFAQVAGLCNDAVLHAHEASWRVEGDPMEGALKALAGKIMRLGPEPFKDWARTDAIPFDAAHRYMAVLHHDQQGHAWIHVKGAPEEVLAMCADQRTADGASEALDTAYWNGRVDSLAAAGQRVIAVAARSVPQEQTILNTTDFDGHLTLIGLIGLIDPPRPETIASVSECHAAGIRVKMITGDHGATARAIAARIGLKNAERVVTGSDIEAMNDAELAEAAINTDVFARTSPVHKLRLVKALQSRGLTVAMTGDGVNDAPALKRADAGVAMGLKGSEAAKEAAELVLADDNFASIAAAVREGRTVYDNIKKVIGWTLPTSAGEAATIVLAILAGMALPITAVQILWINLITASTLGLALAFEPSEPGTMRRPPRPRDEPLLTGGLIWHIGLVSALFCAAVFGVYSYAIDRGYSIEVAQTMSVNTLVVLEIFHLFFVRNIHGPSLTWVAAKGTPVIWGCVAIVTVAQFAVTYLPPLQFVLGTAAMPLGDGLLIILVGVLFLVIIEAEKQMRLALRDPGLTEPRQRPN
;
A
#
# COMPACT_ATOMS: atom_id res chain seq x y z
N MET A 1 -11.99 49.28 9.16
CA MET A 1 -13.27 48.94 8.47
C MET A 1 -12.95 47.94 7.37
N THR A 2 -12.90 46.65 7.73
CA THR A 2 -12.79 45.53 6.79
C THR A 2 -14.23 45.01 6.60
N THR A 3 -14.84 45.45 5.51
CA THR A 3 -16.19 45.06 5.11
C THR A 3 -16.30 43.56 4.88
N ASP A 4 -17.22 43.00 5.60
CA ASP A 4 -17.77 41.66 5.51
C ASP A 4 -18.06 41.22 4.07
N ARG A 5 -17.09 40.52 3.41
CA ARG A 5 -17.33 39.74 2.16
C ARG A 5 -17.83 38.31 2.45
N ASN A 6 -18.09 37.99 3.71
CA ASN A 6 -18.36 36.61 4.16
C ASN A 6 -19.81 36.10 4.00
N HIS A 7 -20.72 36.88 3.36
CA HIS A 7 -22.14 36.49 3.20
C HIS A 7 -22.68 36.67 1.79
N GLN A 8 -21.83 36.67 0.74
CA GLN A 8 -22.34 36.69 -0.63
C GLN A 8 -22.93 35.33 -0.97
N LEU A 9 -24.24 35.26 -1.23
CA LEU A 9 -24.97 34.03 -1.55
C LEU A 9 -24.74 33.65 -3.02
N PHE A 10 -23.60 33.04 -3.33
CA PHE A 10 -23.19 32.72 -4.71
C PHE A 10 -24.18 31.82 -5.44
N HIS A 11 -24.95 30.99 -4.73
CA HIS A 11 -25.99 30.15 -5.35
C HIS A 11 -27.14 30.95 -5.95
N THR A 12 -27.33 32.21 -5.58
CA THR A 12 -28.37 33.09 -6.12
C THR A 12 -27.91 33.93 -7.30
N LEU A 13 -26.60 33.98 -7.56
CA LEU A 13 -26.05 34.83 -8.59
C LEU A 13 -26.07 34.15 -9.95
N PRO A 14 -26.43 34.86 -11.05
CA PRO A 14 -26.12 34.43 -12.40
C PRO A 14 -24.62 34.24 -12.60
N VAL A 15 -24.22 33.40 -13.56
CA VAL A 15 -22.80 33.05 -13.81
C VAL A 15 -21.92 34.31 -13.99
N ASP A 16 -22.35 35.23 -14.82
CA ASP A 16 -21.59 36.49 -15.10
C ASP A 16 -21.40 37.34 -13.84
N ALA A 17 -22.42 37.45 -13.01
CA ALA A 17 -22.36 38.19 -11.75
C ALA A 17 -21.43 37.48 -10.71
N ALA A 18 -21.40 36.15 -10.73
CA ALA A 18 -20.49 35.40 -9.87
C ALA A 18 -19.02 35.56 -10.30
N LEU A 19 -18.75 35.56 -11.61
CA LEU A 19 -17.41 35.85 -12.18
C LEU A 19 -16.94 37.25 -11.85
N GLU A 20 -17.80 38.26 -12.03
CA GLU A 20 -17.52 39.66 -11.68
C GLU A 20 -17.24 39.83 -10.17
N ALA A 21 -18.05 39.21 -9.31
CA ALA A 21 -17.87 39.25 -7.86
C ALA A 21 -16.52 38.67 -7.39
N MET A 22 -15.98 37.69 -8.15
CA MET A 22 -14.69 37.06 -7.88
C MET A 22 -13.53 37.66 -8.67
N ASP A 23 -13.78 38.73 -9.47
CA ASP A 23 -12.79 39.29 -10.37
C ASP A 23 -12.07 38.19 -11.17
N ALA A 24 -12.89 37.35 -11.83
CA ALA A 24 -12.45 36.18 -12.59
C ALA A 24 -13.05 36.18 -13.99
N SER A 25 -12.45 35.46 -14.90
CA SER A 25 -12.95 35.24 -16.26
C SER A 25 -13.21 33.78 -16.57
N VAL A 26 -13.99 33.46 -17.56
CA VAL A 26 -14.23 32.07 -18.01
C VAL A 26 -12.96 31.38 -18.53
N GLN A 27 -11.89 32.12 -18.84
CA GLN A 27 -10.59 31.60 -19.23
C GLN A 27 -9.66 31.35 -18.03
N GLY A 28 -10.14 31.61 -16.81
CA GLY A 28 -9.40 31.43 -15.58
C GLY A 28 -8.45 32.58 -15.24
N LEU A 29 -7.75 32.46 -14.13
CA LEU A 29 -6.78 33.43 -13.63
C LEU A 29 -5.44 33.31 -14.38
N SER A 30 -4.66 34.41 -14.37
CA SER A 30 -3.25 34.33 -14.73
C SER A 30 -2.43 33.62 -13.63
N ALA A 31 -1.26 33.06 -13.98
CA ALA A 31 -0.38 32.42 -13.02
C ALA A 31 0.09 33.37 -11.90
N GLU A 32 0.34 34.68 -12.27
CA GLU A 32 0.74 35.72 -11.34
C GLU A 32 -0.39 36.05 -10.37
N GLU A 33 -1.62 36.20 -10.87
CA GLU A 33 -2.78 36.50 -10.04
C GLU A 33 -3.12 35.34 -9.11
N ALA A 34 -3.03 34.08 -9.57
CA ALA A 34 -3.22 32.89 -8.74
C ALA A 34 -2.18 32.86 -7.60
N THR A 35 -0.92 33.17 -7.89
CA THR A 35 0.14 33.25 -6.85
C THR A 35 -0.13 34.37 -5.84
N ARG A 36 -0.57 35.55 -6.29
CA ARG A 36 -0.93 36.66 -5.41
C ARG A 36 -2.10 36.31 -4.48
N ARG A 37 -3.13 35.64 -5.05
CA ARG A 37 -4.29 35.17 -4.27
C ARG A 37 -3.93 34.08 -3.29
N LEU A 38 -3.01 33.17 -3.65
CA LEU A 38 -2.51 32.14 -2.75
C LEU A 38 -1.78 32.74 -1.54
N GLN A 39 -0.99 33.78 -1.75
CA GLN A 39 -0.35 34.50 -0.64
C GLN A 39 -1.36 35.23 0.26
N LYS A 40 -2.46 35.75 -0.31
CA LYS A 40 -3.50 36.49 0.41
C LYS A 40 -4.46 35.56 1.19
N HIS A 41 -4.91 34.46 0.58
CA HIS A 41 -5.93 33.54 1.16
C HIS A 41 -5.33 32.33 1.85
N GLY A 42 -4.04 32.07 1.66
CA GLY A 42 -3.37 30.87 2.14
C GLY A 42 -3.72 29.60 1.31
N PRO A 43 -3.10 28.47 1.65
CA PRO A 43 -3.34 27.21 0.95
C PRO A 43 -4.74 26.67 1.23
N ASN A 44 -5.36 26.04 0.22
CA ASN A 44 -6.66 25.36 0.35
C ASN A 44 -6.49 24.02 1.11
N ARG A 45 -6.25 24.14 2.41
CA ARG A 45 -6.17 23.00 3.35
C ARG A 45 -7.00 23.34 4.57
N LEU A 46 -7.82 22.40 5.00
CA LEU A 46 -8.48 22.52 6.29
C LEU A 46 -7.43 22.65 7.39
N PRO A 47 -7.63 23.54 8.38
CA PRO A 47 -6.69 23.65 9.48
C PRO A 47 -6.56 22.29 10.15
N SER A 48 -5.34 21.77 10.19
CA SER A 48 -5.05 20.56 10.96
C SER A 48 -5.45 20.81 12.41
N PRO A 49 -5.98 19.79 13.12
CA PRO A 49 -6.20 19.92 14.57
C PRO A 49 -4.92 20.47 15.21
N PRO A 50 -5.00 21.40 16.14
CA PRO A 50 -3.82 21.97 16.76
C PRO A 50 -2.97 20.83 17.31
N THR A 51 -1.76 20.69 16.83
CA THR A 51 -0.79 19.75 17.38
C THR A 51 -0.62 20.07 18.86
N ARG A 52 -0.74 19.06 19.72
CA ARG A 52 -0.52 19.26 21.16
C ARG A 52 0.82 19.95 21.34
N SER A 53 0.87 20.99 22.18
CA SER A 53 2.13 21.66 22.43
C SER A 53 3.19 20.65 22.91
N PRO A 54 4.46 20.81 22.57
CA PRO A 54 5.53 19.86 22.99
C PRO A 54 5.52 19.60 24.49
N LEU A 55 5.18 20.61 25.31
CA LEU A 55 5.05 20.47 26.75
C LEU A 55 3.87 19.56 27.14
N LEU A 56 2.70 19.72 26.52
CA LEU A 56 1.56 18.85 26.79
C LEU A 56 1.81 17.41 26.34
N ARG A 57 2.55 17.20 25.25
CA ARG A 57 2.96 15.86 24.80
C ARG A 57 3.94 15.23 25.79
N PHE A 58 4.90 15.98 26.29
CA PHE A 58 5.81 15.50 27.33
C PHE A 58 5.05 15.18 28.63
N LEU A 59 4.15 16.03 29.08
CA LEU A 59 3.32 15.77 30.27
C LEU A 59 2.37 14.59 30.09
N ALA A 60 1.90 14.34 28.87
CA ALA A 60 1.06 13.16 28.56
C ALA A 60 1.80 11.83 28.78
N GLN A 61 3.15 11.82 28.69
CA GLN A 61 3.95 10.62 28.98
C GLN A 61 3.81 10.17 30.44
N PHE A 62 3.53 11.10 31.34
CA PHE A 62 3.32 10.76 32.76
C PHE A 62 1.92 10.16 33.02
N HIS A 63 1.02 10.17 32.05
CA HIS A 63 -0.33 9.59 32.17
C HIS A 63 -0.33 8.09 31.82
N ASN A 64 0.45 7.30 32.53
CA ASN A 64 0.59 5.86 32.39
C ASN A 64 0.48 5.20 33.76
N VAL A 65 -0.23 4.07 33.85
CA VAL A 65 -0.45 3.32 35.11
C VAL A 65 0.86 2.96 35.78
N LEU A 66 1.87 2.56 35.01
CA LEU A 66 3.19 2.22 35.53
C LEU A 66 3.89 3.41 36.17
N ILE A 67 3.90 4.56 35.49
CA ILE A 67 4.51 5.77 36.04
C ILE A 67 3.78 6.17 37.34
N TYR A 68 2.51 5.94 37.45
CA TYR A 68 1.79 6.18 38.72
C TYR A 68 2.28 5.22 39.81
N VAL A 69 2.52 3.95 39.51
CA VAL A 69 3.09 2.99 40.46
C VAL A 69 4.48 3.44 40.87
N LEU A 70 5.34 3.84 39.94
CA LEU A 70 6.69 4.35 40.23
C LEU A 70 6.66 5.64 41.07
N LEU A 71 5.79 6.58 40.76
CA LEU A 71 5.63 7.81 41.53
C LEU A 71 5.08 7.54 42.94
N ALA A 72 4.14 6.61 43.09
CA ALA A 72 3.67 6.14 44.40
C ALA A 72 4.80 5.47 45.17
N SER A 73 5.59 4.65 44.52
CA SER A 73 6.77 4.01 45.09
C SER A 73 7.85 5.02 45.54
N ALA A 74 8.12 6.03 44.71
CA ALA A 74 9.03 7.14 45.06
C ALA A 74 8.52 7.92 46.27
N ALA A 75 7.21 8.14 46.40
CA ALA A 75 6.64 8.79 47.58
C ALA A 75 6.81 7.95 48.84
N VAL A 76 6.57 6.64 48.78
CA VAL A 76 6.72 5.72 49.91
C VAL A 76 8.22 5.60 50.32
N THR A 77 9.14 5.46 49.36
CA THR A 77 10.59 5.38 49.62
C THR A 77 11.12 6.68 50.24
N ALA A 78 10.58 7.83 49.80
CA ALA A 78 10.90 9.12 50.42
C ALA A 78 10.48 9.18 51.91
N VAL A 79 9.24 8.71 52.24
CA VAL A 79 8.72 8.66 53.60
C VAL A 79 9.55 7.67 54.47
N LEU A 80 10.04 6.57 53.88
CA LEU A 80 10.88 5.58 54.58
C LEU A 80 12.34 6.07 54.75
N GLY A 81 12.74 7.22 54.21
CA GLY A 81 14.05 7.81 54.31
C GLY A 81 15.09 7.30 53.30
N HIS A 82 14.66 6.52 52.29
CA HIS A 82 15.52 6.01 51.22
C HIS A 82 15.71 7.05 50.12
N VAL A 83 16.46 8.12 50.40
CA VAL A 83 16.60 9.29 49.50
C VAL A 83 17.24 8.93 48.14
N ILE A 84 18.25 8.04 48.17
CA ILE A 84 18.94 7.63 46.94
C ILE A 84 17.99 6.84 46.04
N ASP A 85 17.27 5.87 46.56
CA ASP A 85 16.30 5.06 45.81
C ASP A 85 15.17 5.94 45.23
N THR A 86 14.67 6.89 46.02
CA THR A 86 13.68 7.87 45.57
C THR A 86 14.21 8.70 44.37
N ALA A 87 15.45 9.20 44.49
CA ALA A 87 16.04 10.01 43.43
C ALA A 87 16.25 9.18 42.13
N VAL A 88 16.66 7.93 42.26
CA VAL A 88 16.86 7.02 41.11
C VAL A 88 15.51 6.70 40.46
N ILE A 89 14.48 6.36 41.22
CA ILE A 89 13.13 6.11 40.66
C ILE A 89 12.62 7.35 39.92
N LEU A 90 12.74 8.55 40.47
CA LEU A 90 12.33 9.79 39.81
C LEU A 90 13.17 10.07 38.56
N ALA A 91 14.46 9.84 38.57
CA ALA A 91 15.32 10.00 37.41
C ALA A 91 14.92 9.02 36.28
N VAL A 92 14.66 7.77 36.61
CA VAL A 92 14.17 6.77 35.63
C VAL A 92 12.81 7.20 35.03
N VAL A 93 11.85 7.67 35.84
CA VAL A 93 10.57 8.19 35.36
C VAL A 93 10.75 9.35 34.39
N ILE A 94 11.65 10.29 34.68
CA ILE A 94 11.94 11.44 33.81
C ILE A 94 12.60 10.97 32.51
N VAL A 95 13.57 10.07 32.58
CA VAL A 95 14.28 9.53 31.41
C VAL A 95 13.32 8.74 30.51
N ASN A 96 12.46 7.88 31.08
CA ASN A 96 11.44 7.15 30.35
C ASN A 96 10.44 8.10 29.67
N ALA A 97 9.98 9.13 30.36
CA ALA A 97 9.10 10.15 29.77
C ALA A 97 9.80 10.90 28.62
N LEU A 98 11.10 11.19 28.75
CA LEU A 98 11.88 11.83 27.68
C LEU A 98 12.06 10.90 26.46
N ILE A 99 12.37 9.64 26.68
CA ILE A 99 12.49 8.62 25.63
C ILE A 99 11.15 8.45 24.92
N GLY A 100 10.04 8.28 25.65
CA GLY A 100 8.70 8.17 25.08
C GLY A 100 8.33 9.40 24.26
N PHE A 101 8.61 10.61 24.74
CA PHE A 101 8.38 11.87 24.02
C PHE A 101 9.15 11.93 22.69
N ILE A 102 10.43 11.54 22.69
CA ILE A 102 11.26 11.51 21.46
C ILE A 102 10.75 10.47 20.48
N GLN A 103 10.40 9.27 20.96
CA GLN A 103 9.91 8.16 20.13
C GLN A 103 8.55 8.50 19.49
N GLU A 104 7.60 9.02 20.28
CA GLU A 104 6.29 9.46 19.77
C GLU A 104 6.45 10.58 18.72
N GLY A 105 7.34 11.56 18.99
CA GLY A 105 7.62 12.64 18.06
C GLY A 105 8.17 12.15 16.71
N ARG A 106 9.09 11.18 16.69
CA ARG A 106 9.62 10.59 15.46
C ARG A 106 8.55 9.78 14.70
N ALA A 107 7.71 9.03 15.40
CA ALA A 107 6.62 8.27 14.80
C ALA A 107 5.60 9.23 14.13
N GLU A 108 5.23 10.32 14.81
CA GLU A 108 4.30 11.33 14.31
C GLU A 108 4.85 12.04 13.07
N GLN A 109 6.13 12.45 13.08
CA GLN A 109 6.79 13.06 11.92
C GLN A 109 6.85 12.11 10.71
N ALA A 110 7.15 10.84 10.93
CA ALA A 110 7.15 9.83 9.87
C ALA A 110 5.75 9.68 9.22
N MET A 111 4.70 9.70 10.04
CA MET A 111 3.31 9.64 9.57
C MET A 111 2.89 10.88 8.80
N GLU A 112 3.29 12.07 9.22
CA GLU A 112 2.95 13.32 8.56
C GLU A 112 3.63 13.46 7.19
N ALA A 113 4.87 13.04 7.07
CA ALA A 113 5.59 13.00 5.80
C ALA A 113 4.87 12.13 4.75
N ILE A 114 4.23 11.02 5.17
CA ILE A 114 3.50 10.11 4.29
C ILE A 114 2.15 10.69 3.86
N ARG A 115 1.43 11.39 4.77
CA ARG A 115 0.19 12.10 4.43
C ARG A 115 0.39 13.13 3.33
N GLY A 116 1.54 13.80 3.31
CA GLY A 116 1.91 14.74 2.26
C GLY A 116 2.08 14.13 0.87
N MET A 117 2.32 12.83 0.75
CA MET A 117 2.50 12.14 -0.54
C MET A 117 1.18 11.89 -1.30
N LEU A 118 0.03 12.04 -0.64
CA LEU A 118 -1.31 11.85 -1.20
C LEU A 118 -2.06 13.18 -1.41
N ALA A 119 -1.36 14.27 -1.70
CA ALA A 119 -2.01 15.55 -1.98
C ALA A 119 -2.94 15.40 -3.20
N PRO A 120 -4.26 15.68 -3.06
CA PRO A 120 -5.19 15.60 -4.18
C PRO A 120 -4.83 16.62 -5.25
N ARG A 121 -4.95 16.24 -6.51
CA ARG A 121 -4.71 17.13 -7.66
C ARG A 121 -6.05 17.53 -8.26
N SER A 122 -6.10 18.74 -8.83
CA SER A 122 -7.28 19.28 -9.49
C SER A 122 -6.92 19.83 -10.86
N SER A 123 -7.82 19.61 -11.82
CA SER A 123 -7.72 20.19 -13.16
C SER A 123 -8.29 21.61 -13.13
N VAL A 124 -7.48 22.60 -13.49
CA VAL A 124 -7.88 24.01 -13.54
C VAL A 124 -7.66 24.60 -14.91
N LEU A 125 -8.44 25.61 -15.25
CA LEU A 125 -8.22 26.45 -16.41
C LEU A 125 -7.53 27.74 -15.95
N ARG A 126 -6.28 27.98 -16.40
CA ARG A 126 -5.53 29.22 -16.16
C ARG A 126 -4.96 29.73 -17.47
N ASN A 127 -5.12 31.03 -17.75
CA ASN A 127 -4.76 31.61 -19.04
C ASN A 127 -5.35 30.89 -20.25
N GLY A 128 -6.56 30.33 -20.14
CA GLY A 128 -7.19 29.54 -21.19
C GLY A 128 -6.60 28.14 -21.42
N GLN A 129 -5.62 27.72 -20.62
CA GLN A 129 -5.00 26.40 -20.72
C GLN A 129 -5.36 25.49 -19.54
N ARG A 130 -5.70 24.25 -19.84
CA ARG A 130 -5.94 23.21 -18.82
C ARG A 130 -4.60 22.82 -18.17
N GLN A 131 -4.55 22.92 -16.84
CA GLN A 131 -3.40 22.56 -16.03
C GLN A 131 -3.81 21.69 -14.86
N SER A 132 -2.97 20.73 -14.46
CA SER A 132 -3.16 19.95 -13.23
C SER A 132 -2.34 20.56 -12.11
N VAL A 133 -3.00 21.05 -11.06
CA VAL A 133 -2.38 21.67 -9.88
C VAL A 133 -2.66 20.87 -8.62
N ASP A 134 -1.81 21.01 -7.60
CA ASP A 134 -2.14 20.54 -6.25
C ASP A 134 -3.40 21.28 -5.76
N ALA A 135 -4.41 20.56 -5.27
CA ALA A 135 -5.64 21.15 -4.74
C ALA A 135 -5.37 22.17 -3.62
N ALA A 136 -4.26 22.03 -2.89
CA ALA A 136 -3.83 23.02 -1.90
C ALA A 136 -3.48 24.40 -2.50
N ASN A 137 -3.17 24.45 -3.80
CA ASN A 137 -2.82 25.68 -4.52
C ASN A 137 -4.01 26.31 -5.25
N LEU A 138 -5.23 25.83 -5.01
CA LEU A 138 -6.46 26.45 -5.49
C LEU A 138 -6.75 27.72 -4.70
N VAL A 139 -7.21 28.72 -5.44
CA VAL A 139 -7.55 30.04 -4.87
C VAL A 139 -8.94 30.48 -5.32
N PRO A 140 -9.63 31.31 -4.53
CA PRO A 140 -10.89 31.92 -4.97
C PRO A 140 -10.71 32.66 -6.30
N GLY A 141 -11.58 32.33 -7.28
CA GLY A 141 -11.51 32.82 -8.65
C GLY A 141 -10.89 31.86 -9.68
N ASP A 142 -10.30 30.73 -9.25
CA ASP A 142 -9.90 29.67 -10.18
C ASP A 142 -11.11 29.01 -10.85
N ILE A 143 -10.95 28.55 -12.10
CA ILE A 143 -11.94 27.73 -12.80
C ILE A 143 -11.48 26.28 -12.72
N VAL A 144 -12.28 25.43 -12.05
CA VAL A 144 -12.00 24.01 -11.88
C VAL A 144 -12.83 23.22 -12.91
N LEU A 145 -12.19 22.25 -13.56
CA LEU A 145 -12.79 21.26 -14.44
C LEU A 145 -13.08 20.00 -13.64
N ILE A 146 -14.30 19.49 -13.71
CA ILE A 146 -14.77 18.39 -12.86
C ILE A 146 -15.40 17.31 -13.73
N GLU A 147 -15.11 16.06 -13.39
CA GLU A 147 -15.66 14.88 -14.06
C GLU A 147 -16.09 13.80 -13.04
N ALA A 148 -16.89 12.85 -13.50
CA ALA A 148 -17.36 11.75 -12.66
C ALA A 148 -16.17 11.04 -11.96
N GLY A 149 -16.26 10.86 -10.63
CA GLY A 149 -15.21 10.29 -9.82
C GLY A 149 -14.31 11.30 -9.12
N ASP A 150 -14.39 12.57 -9.47
CA ASP A 150 -13.63 13.61 -8.81
C ASP A 150 -14.22 13.92 -7.42
N ARG A 151 -13.33 14.24 -6.50
CA ARG A 151 -13.69 14.90 -5.25
C ARG A 151 -13.65 16.41 -5.45
N VAL A 152 -14.73 17.09 -5.12
CA VAL A 152 -14.84 18.54 -5.24
C VAL A 152 -13.80 19.19 -4.30
N PRO A 153 -12.80 19.96 -4.84
CA PRO A 153 -11.64 20.39 -4.07
C PRO A 153 -11.88 21.64 -3.23
N ALA A 154 -12.92 22.39 -3.54
CA ALA A 154 -13.28 23.66 -2.92
C ALA A 154 -14.78 23.90 -3.10
N ASP A 155 -15.38 24.92 -2.48
CA ASP A 155 -16.77 25.27 -2.82
C ASP A 155 -16.80 25.99 -4.16
N LEU A 156 -17.59 25.46 -5.09
CA LEU A 156 -17.64 25.90 -6.48
C LEU A 156 -19.04 26.40 -6.85
N ARG A 157 -19.10 27.55 -7.54
CA ARG A 157 -20.28 28.01 -8.27
C ARG A 157 -20.21 27.47 -9.69
N LEU A 158 -21.18 26.65 -10.09
CA LEU A 158 -21.20 26.05 -11.41
C LEU A 158 -21.35 27.10 -12.53
N ILE A 159 -20.50 26.99 -13.54
CA ILE A 159 -20.54 27.78 -14.78
C ILE A 159 -21.18 26.94 -15.89
N GLU A 160 -20.83 25.66 -15.97
CA GLU A 160 -21.32 24.70 -16.95
C GLU A 160 -21.53 23.35 -16.27
N ALA A 161 -22.59 22.62 -16.63
CA ALA A 161 -22.89 21.29 -16.17
C ALA A 161 -23.51 20.45 -17.29
N ARG A 162 -23.06 19.18 -17.46
CA ARG A 162 -23.58 18.23 -18.44
C ARG A 162 -23.86 16.92 -17.74
N GLY A 163 -25.13 16.65 -17.41
CA GLY A 163 -25.55 15.46 -16.69
C GLY A 163 -24.86 15.31 -15.32
N LEU A 164 -24.47 16.43 -14.71
CA LEU A 164 -23.66 16.46 -13.50
C LEU A 164 -24.50 16.11 -12.29
N ARG A 165 -24.07 15.10 -11.52
CA ARG A 165 -24.66 14.73 -10.24
C ARG A 165 -23.58 14.61 -9.17
N ALA A 166 -23.89 15.08 -7.97
CA ALA A 166 -22.97 15.04 -6.84
C ALA A 166 -23.56 14.27 -5.66
N ASP A 167 -22.74 13.43 -5.02
CA ASP A 167 -23.05 12.79 -3.76
C ASP A 167 -22.65 13.78 -2.64
N GLU A 168 -23.65 14.31 -1.96
CA GLU A 168 -23.51 15.30 -0.90
C GLU A 168 -23.82 14.72 0.49
N ALA A 169 -23.84 13.40 0.64
CA ALA A 169 -24.15 12.71 1.89
C ALA A 169 -23.32 13.18 3.08
N ILE A 170 -22.08 13.58 2.83
CA ILE A 170 -21.17 14.12 3.88
C ILE A 170 -21.67 15.45 4.50
N LEU A 171 -22.47 16.20 3.77
CA LEU A 171 -23.01 17.49 4.21
C LEU A 171 -24.48 17.46 4.58
N THR A 172 -25.27 16.66 3.84
CA THR A 172 -26.73 16.63 3.96
C THR A 172 -27.24 15.42 4.73
N GLY A 173 -26.47 14.33 4.79
CA GLY A 173 -26.88 13.03 5.31
C GLY A 173 -27.72 12.20 4.32
N GLU A 174 -28.06 12.74 3.15
CA GLU A 174 -28.86 12.07 2.11
C GLU A 174 -27.96 11.27 1.19
N SER A 175 -28.23 9.98 1.02
CA SER A 175 -27.40 9.05 0.24
C SER A 175 -27.65 9.05 -1.27
N VAL A 176 -28.63 9.83 -1.75
CA VAL A 176 -28.97 9.89 -3.19
C VAL A 176 -28.22 11.05 -3.85
N PRO A 177 -27.49 10.82 -4.94
CA PRO A 177 -26.83 11.90 -5.67
C PRO A 177 -27.80 12.94 -6.22
N VAL A 178 -27.49 14.22 -6.03
CA VAL A 178 -28.31 15.38 -6.40
C VAL A 178 -27.90 15.88 -7.80
N ASP A 179 -28.90 16.17 -8.63
CA ASP A 179 -28.67 16.80 -9.94
C ASP A 179 -28.18 18.24 -9.79
N LYS A 180 -27.18 18.62 -10.59
CA LYS A 180 -26.54 19.94 -10.55
C LYS A 180 -26.73 20.70 -11.87
N SER A 181 -27.00 22.00 -11.75
CA SER A 181 -27.29 22.90 -12.88
C SER A 181 -26.64 24.25 -12.65
N PRO A 182 -26.21 25.01 -13.68
CA PRO A 182 -25.69 26.38 -13.50
C PRO A 182 -26.78 27.40 -13.16
N GLU A 183 -28.07 27.04 -13.20
CA GLU A 183 -29.19 27.96 -12.93
C GLU A 183 -29.16 28.45 -11.47
N PRO A 184 -29.37 29.76 -11.21
CA PRO A 184 -29.43 30.31 -9.86
C PRO A 184 -30.58 29.70 -9.04
N THR A 185 -30.36 29.53 -7.74
CA THR A 185 -31.39 29.08 -6.80
C THR A 185 -31.84 30.23 -5.88
N GLU A 186 -33.00 30.10 -5.24
CA GLU A 186 -33.53 31.13 -4.34
C GLU A 186 -32.65 31.34 -3.08
N ALA A 187 -32.68 32.54 -2.51
CA ALA A 187 -31.83 32.91 -1.39
C ALA A 187 -32.00 32.01 -0.14
N ASN A 188 -33.23 31.51 0.09
CA ASN A 188 -33.55 30.67 1.24
C ASN A 188 -33.44 29.17 0.98
N THR A 189 -32.86 28.77 -0.16
CA THR A 189 -32.72 27.35 -0.55
C THR A 189 -31.81 26.64 0.46
N ALA A 190 -32.28 25.47 0.95
CA ALA A 190 -31.51 24.61 1.85
C ALA A 190 -30.20 24.15 1.18
N LEU A 191 -29.18 23.80 1.99
CA LEU A 191 -27.84 23.48 1.48
C LEU A 191 -27.85 22.39 0.40
N GLY A 192 -28.57 21.28 0.64
CA GLY A 192 -28.68 20.15 -0.29
C GLY A 192 -29.43 20.44 -1.58
N ASP A 193 -30.28 21.50 -1.59
CA ASP A 193 -31.10 21.87 -2.76
C ASP A 193 -30.44 22.95 -3.63
N ARG A 194 -29.23 23.42 -3.25
CA ARG A 194 -28.49 24.42 -4.02
C ARG A 194 -27.85 23.78 -5.23
N SER A 195 -28.66 23.57 -6.27
CA SER A 195 -28.21 22.87 -7.50
C SER A 195 -27.09 23.61 -8.25
N SER A 196 -26.97 24.93 -8.07
CA SER A 196 -25.94 25.77 -8.71
C SER A 196 -24.57 25.71 -8.04
N MET A 197 -24.43 24.98 -6.93
CA MET A 197 -23.21 24.85 -6.15
C MET A 197 -22.72 23.40 -6.09
N LEU A 198 -21.39 23.25 -6.03
CA LEU A 198 -20.72 22.04 -5.57
C LEU A 198 -19.89 22.39 -4.31
N PHE A 199 -19.93 21.50 -3.34
CA PHE A 199 -19.31 21.74 -2.05
C PHE A 199 -18.03 20.91 -1.86
N SER A 200 -17.03 21.53 -1.27
CA SER A 200 -15.76 20.88 -0.94
C SER A 200 -15.98 19.55 -0.21
N GLY A 201 -15.25 18.52 -0.61
CA GLY A 201 -15.29 17.20 0.02
C GLY A 201 -16.39 16.27 -0.50
N THR A 202 -17.36 16.75 -1.29
CA THR A 202 -18.40 15.93 -1.95
C THR A 202 -17.83 15.20 -3.17
N LEU A 203 -18.53 14.16 -3.64
CA LEU A 203 -18.09 13.31 -4.75
C LEU A 203 -18.96 13.56 -5.99
N VAL A 204 -18.32 13.68 -7.14
CA VAL A 204 -19.03 13.73 -8.42
C VAL A 204 -19.46 12.33 -8.84
N ALA A 205 -20.74 12.03 -8.75
CA ALA A 205 -21.29 10.70 -9.05
C ALA A 205 -21.43 10.44 -10.55
N ALA A 206 -21.73 11.48 -11.34
CA ALA A 206 -21.92 11.37 -12.81
C ALA A 206 -21.73 12.73 -13.50
N GLY A 207 -21.45 12.70 -14.81
CA GLY A 207 -21.39 13.88 -15.67
C GLY A 207 -20.09 14.65 -15.59
N THR A 208 -20.09 15.85 -16.21
CA THR A 208 -18.94 16.76 -16.25
C THR A 208 -19.41 18.20 -16.01
N GLY A 209 -18.50 19.06 -15.54
CA GLY A 209 -18.83 20.47 -15.34
C GLY A 209 -17.61 21.38 -15.19
N ARG A 210 -17.88 22.69 -15.16
CA ARG A 210 -16.93 23.74 -14.84
C ARG A 210 -17.45 24.55 -13.66
N GLY A 211 -16.60 24.81 -12.66
CA GLY A 211 -16.98 25.57 -11.49
C GLY A 211 -15.96 26.65 -11.15
N LEU A 212 -16.47 27.81 -10.74
CA LEU A 212 -15.70 28.92 -10.19
C LEU A 212 -15.47 28.67 -8.71
N VAL A 213 -14.23 28.68 -8.26
CA VAL A 213 -13.88 28.56 -6.82
C VAL A 213 -14.36 29.83 -6.09
N VAL A 214 -15.29 29.67 -5.16
CA VAL A 214 -15.84 30.79 -4.38
C VAL A 214 -15.38 30.77 -2.91
N ALA A 215 -15.04 29.61 -2.37
CA ALA A 215 -14.48 29.48 -1.02
C ALA A 215 -13.46 28.33 -0.96
N THR A 216 -12.43 28.49 -0.13
CA THR A 216 -11.34 27.53 0.08
C THR A 216 -11.11 27.28 1.56
N ALA A 217 -10.53 26.14 1.92
CA ALA A 217 -10.10 25.78 3.28
C ALA A 217 -11.19 25.99 4.36
N ALA A 218 -10.90 26.72 5.42
CA ALA A 218 -11.81 26.99 6.52
C ALA A 218 -13.08 27.78 6.13
N SER A 219 -13.06 28.44 4.95
CA SER A 219 -14.21 29.22 4.46
C SER A 219 -15.22 28.37 3.68
N THR A 220 -14.93 27.08 3.39
CA THR A 220 -15.87 26.16 2.75
C THR A 220 -16.94 25.70 3.72
N GLN A 221 -18.07 25.15 3.21
CA GLN A 221 -19.13 24.62 4.06
C GLN A 221 -18.61 23.50 4.98
N ILE A 222 -17.79 22.59 4.46
CA ILE A 222 -17.16 21.53 5.25
C ILE A 222 -16.15 22.11 6.27
N GLY A 223 -15.47 23.19 5.92
CA GLY A 223 -14.54 23.90 6.80
C GLY A 223 -15.23 24.49 8.02
N ALA A 224 -16.42 25.09 7.82
CA ALA A 224 -17.25 25.62 8.89
C ALA A 224 -17.74 24.51 9.86
N ILE A 225 -18.09 23.32 9.33
CA ILE A 225 -18.52 22.15 10.11
C ILE A 225 -17.32 21.50 10.84
N SER A 226 -16.17 21.39 10.18
CA SER A 226 -14.96 20.76 10.73
C SER A 226 -14.44 21.47 11.98
N GLY A 227 -14.63 22.79 12.09
CA GLY A 227 -14.29 23.54 13.29
C GLY A 227 -15.08 23.10 14.54
N MET A 228 -16.24 22.47 14.38
CA MET A 228 -17.08 21.95 15.46
C MET A 228 -16.79 20.48 15.80
N LEU A 229 -16.13 19.71 14.92
CA LEU A 229 -15.97 18.25 15.01
C LEU A 229 -14.52 17.78 15.22
N SER A 230 -13.60 18.62 15.65
CA SER A 230 -12.18 18.26 15.85
C SER A 230 -11.97 17.27 17.02
N ARG A 231 -12.57 16.07 16.94
CA ARG A 231 -12.16 14.90 17.73
C ARG A 231 -11.27 14.03 16.85
N ILE A 232 -9.97 14.06 17.17
CA ILE A 232 -8.99 13.14 16.60
C ILE A 232 -9.41 11.73 17.04
N GLU A 233 -9.93 10.92 16.13
CA GLU A 233 -9.95 9.47 16.32
C GLU A 233 -8.51 8.99 16.36
N ALA A 234 -8.06 8.50 17.51
CA ALA A 234 -6.79 7.82 17.63
C ALA A 234 -6.82 6.59 16.69
N LEU A 235 -5.94 6.55 15.70
CA LEU A 235 -5.81 5.46 14.74
C LEU A 235 -5.16 4.25 15.44
N THR A 236 -5.93 3.52 16.24
CA THR A 236 -5.48 2.27 16.89
C THR A 236 -5.73 1.09 15.96
N THR A 237 -4.71 0.23 15.79
CA THR A 237 -4.87 -1.02 15.05
C THR A 237 -5.49 -2.10 15.95
N PRO A 238 -6.16 -3.14 15.40
CA PRO A 238 -6.64 -4.27 16.18
C PRO A 238 -5.55 -4.90 17.07
N LEU A 239 -4.33 -5.00 16.54
CA LEU A 239 -3.15 -5.49 17.26
C LEU A 239 -2.79 -4.60 18.45
N VAL A 240 -2.75 -3.28 18.26
CA VAL A 240 -2.46 -2.32 19.34
C VAL A 240 -3.55 -2.43 20.43
N HIS A 241 -4.83 -2.55 20.03
CA HIS A 241 -5.91 -2.74 20.98
C HIS A 241 -5.79 -4.06 21.78
N GLN A 242 -5.44 -5.18 21.10
CA GLN A 242 -5.19 -6.45 21.78
C GLN A 242 -4.02 -6.34 22.77
N MET A 243 -2.97 -5.59 22.42
CA MET A 243 -1.84 -5.33 23.30
C MET A 243 -2.23 -4.48 24.53
N ASP A 244 -3.06 -3.47 24.34
CA ASP A 244 -3.55 -2.65 25.47
C ASP A 244 -4.41 -3.46 26.44
N VAL A 245 -5.23 -4.37 25.92
CA VAL A 245 -6.03 -5.31 26.74
C VAL A 245 -5.10 -6.26 27.49
N PHE A 246 -4.13 -6.84 26.79
CA PHE A 246 -3.13 -7.72 27.38
C PHE A 246 -2.31 -7.01 28.48
N ALA A 247 -1.80 -5.81 28.22
CA ALA A 247 -1.03 -5.03 29.18
C ALA A 247 -1.84 -4.74 30.45
N ARG A 248 -3.15 -4.43 30.34
CA ARG A 248 -4.04 -4.23 31.50
C ARG A 248 -4.20 -5.51 32.33
N TRP A 249 -4.45 -6.65 31.70
CA TRP A 249 -4.57 -7.93 32.39
C TRP A 249 -3.26 -8.35 33.05
N LEU A 250 -2.13 -8.14 32.36
CA LEU A 250 -0.81 -8.39 32.92
C LEU A 250 -0.54 -7.52 34.15
N THR A 251 -0.87 -6.22 34.09
CA THR A 251 -0.76 -5.30 35.23
C THR A 251 -1.58 -5.77 36.43
N VAL A 252 -2.84 -6.17 36.22
CA VAL A 252 -3.69 -6.71 37.30
C VAL A 252 -3.07 -7.97 37.90
N PHE A 253 -2.59 -8.89 37.06
CA PHE A 253 -1.92 -10.12 37.50
C PHE A 253 -0.69 -9.82 38.36
N ILE A 254 0.17 -8.89 37.91
CA ILE A 254 1.38 -8.49 38.63
C ILE A 254 1.04 -7.87 40.00
N LEU A 255 0.04 -7.00 40.05
CA LEU A 255 -0.40 -6.40 41.31
C LEU A 255 -0.95 -7.46 42.30
N LEU A 256 -1.63 -8.50 41.81
CA LEU A 256 -2.08 -9.62 42.61
C LEU A 256 -0.90 -10.45 43.16
N VAL A 257 0.08 -10.76 42.31
CA VAL A 257 1.32 -11.46 42.72
C VAL A 257 2.09 -10.62 43.73
N ALA A 258 2.25 -9.33 43.46
CA ALA A 258 2.93 -8.38 44.35
C ALA A 258 2.25 -8.29 45.69
N GLY A 259 0.91 -8.17 45.75
CA GLY A 259 0.14 -8.19 46.97
C GLY A 259 0.25 -9.51 47.76
N SER A 260 0.22 -10.64 47.06
CA SER A 260 0.42 -11.96 47.66
C SER A 260 1.81 -12.13 48.28
N LEU A 261 2.85 -11.63 47.60
CA LEU A 261 4.22 -11.66 48.10
C LEU A 261 4.39 -10.74 49.29
N LEU A 262 3.76 -9.57 49.34
CA LEU A 262 3.73 -8.71 50.52
C LEU A 262 3.15 -9.43 51.71
N VAL A 263 1.99 -10.09 51.55
CA VAL A 263 1.36 -10.86 52.62
C VAL A 263 2.24 -12.03 53.05
N TYR A 264 2.72 -12.84 52.11
CA TYR A 264 3.60 -13.99 52.40
C TYR A 264 4.93 -13.58 53.07
N GLY A 265 5.63 -12.62 52.50
CA GLY A 265 6.94 -12.16 53.00
C GLY A 265 6.83 -11.53 54.37
N HIS A 266 5.76 -10.78 54.66
CA HIS A 266 5.56 -10.18 55.99
C HIS A 266 5.13 -11.21 57.06
N PHE A 267 4.12 -12.04 56.79
CA PHE A 267 3.54 -12.95 57.80
C PHE A 267 4.26 -14.29 57.90
N VAL A 268 4.86 -14.81 56.83
CA VAL A 268 5.55 -16.10 56.82
C VAL A 268 7.07 -15.94 56.77
N GLY A 269 7.58 -15.04 55.94
CA GLY A 269 9.01 -14.77 55.79
C GLY A 269 9.60 -13.85 56.86
N HIS A 270 8.74 -13.17 57.67
CA HIS A 270 9.14 -12.20 58.70
C HIS A 270 10.05 -11.08 58.21
N ILE A 271 9.96 -10.76 56.86
CA ILE A 271 10.80 -9.70 56.27
C ILE A 271 10.25 -8.32 56.69
N PRO A 272 11.08 -7.34 57.02
CA PRO A 272 10.65 -5.98 57.35
C PRO A 272 9.87 -5.37 56.16
N PHE A 273 8.77 -4.65 56.52
CA PHE A 273 7.90 -4.08 55.48
C PHE A 273 8.63 -3.20 54.49
N ALA A 274 9.60 -2.38 54.95
CA ALA A 274 10.36 -1.50 54.07
C ALA A 274 11.17 -2.25 53.01
N GLU A 275 11.84 -3.33 53.38
CA GLU A 275 12.62 -4.18 52.49
C GLU A 275 11.68 -4.89 51.48
N LEU A 276 10.62 -5.49 52.00
CA LEU A 276 9.63 -6.21 51.19
C LEU A 276 8.91 -5.28 50.21
N PHE A 277 8.62 -4.05 50.62
CA PHE A 277 8.02 -3.04 49.73
C PHE A 277 8.95 -2.70 48.57
N MET A 278 10.25 -2.49 48.83
CA MET A 278 11.24 -2.23 47.78
C MET A 278 11.32 -3.39 46.76
N VAL A 279 11.24 -4.62 47.27
CA VAL A 279 11.23 -5.82 46.41
C VAL A 279 9.98 -5.88 45.51
N VAL A 280 8.83 -5.55 46.08
CA VAL A 280 7.56 -5.52 45.33
C VAL A 280 7.55 -4.41 44.27
N VAL A 281 8.20 -3.26 44.58
CA VAL A 281 8.43 -2.20 43.58
C VAL A 281 9.30 -2.75 42.44
N GLY A 282 10.42 -3.42 42.76
CA GLY A 282 11.28 -4.06 41.77
C GLY A 282 10.54 -5.08 40.91
N LEU A 283 9.69 -5.92 41.51
CA LEU A 283 8.86 -6.89 40.81
C LEU A 283 7.87 -6.19 39.85
N SER A 284 7.21 -5.12 40.30
CA SER A 284 6.25 -4.39 39.47
C SER A 284 6.91 -3.76 38.25
N VAL A 285 8.13 -3.25 38.42
CA VAL A 285 8.93 -2.71 37.31
C VAL A 285 9.44 -3.80 36.37
N ALA A 286 9.97 -4.89 36.89
CA ALA A 286 10.51 -6.00 36.08
C ALA A 286 9.45 -6.61 35.18
N ALA A 287 8.25 -6.78 35.71
CA ALA A 287 7.20 -7.56 35.05
C ALA A 287 6.39 -6.78 33.99
N ILE A 288 6.45 -5.45 33.96
CA ILE A 288 5.70 -4.62 33.02
C ILE A 288 6.57 -4.22 31.82
N PRO A 289 6.24 -4.63 30.59
CA PRO A 289 7.03 -4.30 29.41
C PRO A 289 6.76 -2.85 28.95
N GLU A 290 7.41 -1.87 29.57
CA GLU A 290 7.20 -0.43 29.33
C GLU A 290 7.42 0.03 27.89
N GLY A 291 8.46 -0.51 27.24
CA GLY A 291 8.85 -0.13 25.88
C GLY A 291 7.95 -0.71 24.77
N LEU A 292 7.15 -1.74 25.06
CA LEU A 292 6.43 -2.50 24.05
C LEU A 292 5.45 -1.67 23.19
N PRO A 293 4.57 -0.82 23.73
CA PRO A 293 3.67 0.01 22.90
C PRO A 293 4.43 0.99 22.01
N ALA A 294 5.49 1.59 22.50
CA ALA A 294 6.30 2.53 21.74
C ALA A 294 7.05 1.83 20.59
N VAL A 295 7.66 0.67 20.85
CA VAL A 295 8.36 -0.12 19.82
C VAL A 295 7.39 -0.64 18.77
N LEU A 296 6.16 -1.03 19.14
CA LEU A 296 5.11 -1.42 18.20
C LEU A 296 4.76 -0.27 17.25
N THR A 297 4.55 0.93 17.79
CA THR A 297 4.25 2.13 16.99
C THR A 297 5.39 2.46 16.02
N ILE A 298 6.63 2.36 16.47
CA ILE A 298 7.81 2.58 15.62
C ILE A 298 7.91 1.50 14.54
N THR A 299 7.67 0.24 14.88
CA THR A 299 7.67 -0.88 13.92
C THR A 299 6.65 -0.64 12.80
N LEU A 300 5.44 -0.22 13.16
CA LEU A 300 4.41 0.16 12.18
C LEU A 300 4.87 1.36 11.31
N ALA A 301 5.44 2.40 11.91
CA ALA A 301 5.92 3.58 11.19
C ALA A 301 7.06 3.24 10.21
N VAL A 302 8.01 2.39 10.61
CA VAL A 302 9.08 1.88 9.75
C VAL A 302 8.50 1.08 8.58
N GLY A 303 7.51 0.22 8.85
CA GLY A 303 6.81 -0.55 7.83
C GLY A 303 6.10 0.32 6.81
N VAL A 304 5.38 1.37 7.26
CA VAL A 304 4.73 2.34 6.34
C VAL A 304 5.77 3.04 5.46
N GLN A 305 6.90 3.43 6.03
CA GLN A 305 8.00 4.04 5.27
C GLN A 305 8.59 3.08 4.22
N ALA A 306 8.76 1.80 4.58
CA ALA A 306 9.25 0.77 3.67
C ALA A 306 8.26 0.53 2.52
N MET A 307 6.95 0.47 2.80
CA MET A 307 5.89 0.35 1.80
C MET A 307 5.85 1.58 0.87
N ALA A 308 5.94 2.79 1.41
CA ALA A 308 5.94 4.03 0.62
C ALA A 308 7.14 4.10 -0.35
N LYS A 309 8.34 3.65 0.07
CA LYS A 309 9.51 3.52 -0.82
C LYS A 309 9.31 2.50 -1.96
N ARG A 310 8.31 1.63 -1.84
CA ARG A 310 7.87 0.66 -2.84
C ARG A 310 6.59 1.08 -3.56
N ASN A 311 6.30 2.37 -3.60
CA ASN A 311 5.13 2.97 -4.23
C ASN A 311 3.77 2.53 -3.64
N ALA A 312 3.76 1.94 -2.46
CA ALA A 312 2.55 1.51 -1.76
C ALA A 312 2.29 2.44 -0.57
N ILE A 313 1.39 3.41 -0.74
CA ILE A 313 1.11 4.46 0.23
C ILE A 313 -0.05 4.03 1.12
N VAL A 314 0.22 3.78 2.39
CA VAL A 314 -0.76 3.36 3.39
C VAL A 314 -1.55 4.57 3.88
N ARG A 315 -2.88 4.53 3.76
CA ARG A 315 -3.78 5.56 4.27
C ARG A 315 -4.25 5.30 5.70
N ARG A 316 -4.37 4.03 6.08
CA ARG A 316 -4.83 3.60 7.41
C ARG A 316 -3.88 2.55 7.98
N LEU A 317 -3.39 2.75 9.19
CA LEU A 317 -2.41 1.85 9.84
C LEU A 317 -2.86 0.39 9.95
N PRO A 318 -4.16 0.08 10.24
CA PRO A 318 -4.62 -1.31 10.30
C PRO A 318 -4.37 -2.11 9.02
N ALA A 319 -4.28 -1.44 7.86
CA ALA A 319 -4.01 -2.10 6.58
C ALA A 319 -2.68 -2.86 6.55
N ILE A 320 -1.66 -2.41 7.29
CA ILE A 320 -0.34 -3.06 7.34
C ILE A 320 -0.46 -4.48 7.88
N GLU A 321 -1.21 -4.62 8.97
CA GLU A 321 -1.46 -5.91 9.62
C GLU A 321 -2.27 -6.83 8.70
N THR A 322 -3.30 -6.29 8.06
CA THR A 322 -4.18 -7.00 7.14
C THR A 322 -3.41 -7.47 5.90
N LEU A 323 -2.58 -6.61 5.30
CA LEU A 323 -1.74 -6.94 4.14
C LEU A 323 -0.81 -8.13 4.44
N GLY A 324 -0.24 -8.19 5.65
CA GLY A 324 0.59 -9.33 6.08
C GLY A 324 -0.16 -10.66 6.17
N SER A 325 -1.49 -10.65 6.28
CA SER A 325 -2.36 -11.83 6.38
C SER A 325 -3.16 -12.12 5.10
N VAL A 326 -3.00 -11.33 4.03
CA VAL A 326 -3.71 -11.52 2.76
C VAL A 326 -3.50 -12.93 2.23
N SER A 327 -4.61 -13.60 1.91
CA SER A 327 -4.65 -14.94 1.33
C SER A 327 -5.14 -14.97 -0.11
N VAL A 328 -5.87 -13.93 -0.52
CA VAL A 328 -6.38 -13.75 -1.90
C VAL A 328 -6.23 -12.30 -2.31
N ILE A 329 -5.69 -12.07 -3.51
CA ILE A 329 -5.66 -10.75 -4.16
C ILE A 329 -6.59 -10.80 -5.36
N CYS A 330 -7.67 -10.04 -5.32
CA CYS A 330 -8.58 -9.81 -6.43
C CYS A 330 -8.13 -8.54 -7.17
N SER A 331 -7.62 -8.70 -8.38
CA SER A 331 -7.07 -7.58 -9.15
C SER A 331 -7.91 -7.30 -10.39
N ASP A 332 -8.16 -6.02 -10.66
CA ASP A 332 -8.59 -5.60 -11.98
C ASP A 332 -7.49 -5.89 -13.01
N LYS A 333 -7.88 -6.19 -14.25
CA LYS A 333 -6.94 -6.49 -15.33
C LYS A 333 -6.25 -5.21 -15.83
N THR A 334 -7.08 -4.24 -16.28
CA THR A 334 -6.64 -3.11 -17.10
C THR A 334 -5.86 -2.10 -16.26
N GLY A 335 -4.63 -1.80 -16.68
CA GLY A 335 -3.79 -0.81 -16.02
C GLY A 335 -3.15 -1.26 -14.71
N THR A 336 -3.55 -2.40 -14.13
CA THR A 336 -2.97 -3.00 -12.92
C THR A 336 -2.10 -4.21 -13.26
N LEU A 337 -2.71 -5.25 -13.85
CA LEU A 337 -1.98 -6.44 -14.32
C LEU A 337 -1.35 -6.21 -15.69
N THR A 338 -1.95 -5.35 -16.50
CA THR A 338 -1.51 -4.97 -17.84
C THR A 338 -1.00 -3.53 -17.87
N ARG A 339 -0.33 -3.14 -18.96
CA ARG A 339 0.23 -1.80 -19.12
C ARG A 339 -0.82 -0.73 -19.39
N ASN A 340 -2.05 -1.13 -19.80
CA ASN A 340 -3.07 -0.24 -20.37
C ASN A 340 -2.53 0.54 -21.59
N GLU A 341 -1.69 -0.12 -22.35
CA GLU A 341 -1.14 0.36 -23.60
C GLU A 341 -1.54 -0.64 -24.66
N MET A 342 -2.37 -0.23 -25.60
CA MET A 342 -2.68 -1.09 -26.74
C MET A 342 -1.43 -1.20 -27.61
N MET A 343 -1.15 -2.42 -28.07
CA MET A 343 -0.09 -2.65 -29.07
C MET A 343 -0.55 -3.65 -30.12
N VAL A 344 -0.08 -3.50 -31.33
CA VAL A 344 -0.30 -4.53 -32.35
C VAL A 344 0.64 -5.70 -32.06
N ALA A 345 0.04 -6.89 -31.89
CA ALA A 345 0.78 -8.13 -31.62
C ALA A 345 0.96 -8.98 -32.87
N SER A 346 -0.01 -8.98 -33.80
CA SER A 346 0.06 -9.76 -35.01
C SER A 346 -0.70 -9.11 -36.16
N LEU A 347 -0.28 -9.44 -37.40
CA LEU A 347 -0.96 -9.13 -38.64
C LEU A 347 -1.27 -10.46 -39.34
N ALA A 348 -2.48 -10.63 -39.85
CA ALA A 348 -2.84 -11.77 -40.67
C ALA A 348 -3.19 -11.29 -42.08
N ALA A 349 -2.36 -11.65 -43.06
CA ALA A 349 -2.61 -11.59 -44.50
C ALA A 349 -3.13 -12.94 -44.99
N SER A 350 -3.48 -13.07 -46.29
CA SER A 350 -4.09 -14.29 -46.81
C SER A 350 -3.26 -15.56 -46.55
N GLU A 351 -1.93 -15.50 -46.75
CA GLU A 351 -1.04 -16.65 -46.53
C GLU A 351 -0.09 -16.49 -45.31
N TYR A 352 0.07 -15.26 -44.80
CA TYR A 352 1.09 -14.94 -43.81
C TYR A 352 0.46 -14.50 -42.50
N ILE A 353 1.03 -14.97 -41.38
CA ILE A 353 0.79 -14.40 -40.05
C ILE A 353 2.12 -13.81 -39.58
N TYR A 354 2.14 -12.51 -39.40
CA TYR A 354 3.29 -11.79 -38.87
C TYR A 354 3.15 -11.56 -37.38
N SER A 355 4.24 -11.66 -36.63
CA SER A 355 4.31 -11.16 -35.26
C SER A 355 4.98 -9.78 -35.25
N VAL A 356 4.47 -8.88 -34.39
CA VAL A 356 5.00 -7.51 -34.26
C VAL A 356 5.71 -7.37 -32.93
N ALA A 357 7.03 -7.09 -32.99
CA ALA A 357 7.84 -6.84 -31.81
C ALA A 357 7.96 -5.34 -31.50
N GLY A 358 8.41 -5.01 -30.30
CA GLY A 358 8.61 -3.65 -29.81
C GLY A 358 7.80 -3.35 -28.55
N ASN A 359 8.03 -2.18 -27.94
CA ASN A 359 7.47 -1.80 -26.65
C ASN A 359 6.48 -0.64 -26.77
N GLY A 360 5.28 -0.79 -26.22
CA GLY A 360 4.30 0.28 -26.12
C GLY A 360 4.04 1.00 -27.45
N TYR A 361 3.96 2.34 -27.39
CA TYR A 361 3.70 3.20 -28.55
C TYR A 361 4.96 3.62 -29.32
N ALA A 362 6.13 3.04 -29.02
CA ALA A 362 7.36 3.34 -29.77
C ALA A 362 7.19 2.91 -31.24
N PRO A 363 7.42 3.82 -32.22
CA PRO A 363 7.39 3.49 -33.64
C PRO A 363 8.62 2.69 -34.11
N GLU A 364 9.34 2.11 -33.16
CA GLU A 364 10.55 1.30 -33.31
C GLU A 364 10.23 -0.15 -32.97
N GLY A 365 10.74 -1.08 -33.78
CA GLY A 365 10.51 -2.51 -33.63
C GLY A 365 10.63 -3.24 -34.97
N THR A 366 10.32 -4.55 -34.96
CA THR A 366 10.38 -5.39 -36.14
C THR A 366 9.05 -6.13 -36.35
N VAL A 367 8.72 -6.34 -37.60
CA VAL A 367 7.68 -7.28 -38.03
C VAL A 367 8.40 -8.56 -38.45
N ARG A 368 7.93 -9.73 -37.97
CA ARG A 368 8.57 -11.02 -38.21
C ARG A 368 7.61 -12.02 -38.84
N TRP A 369 8.13 -12.81 -39.72
CA TRP A 369 7.49 -14.00 -40.28
C TRP A 369 8.39 -15.22 -40.09
N GLN A 370 7.86 -16.29 -39.50
CA GLN A 370 8.61 -17.53 -39.18
C GLN A 370 9.98 -17.26 -38.49
N ASP A 371 9.99 -16.38 -37.50
CA ASP A 371 11.17 -15.96 -36.72
C ASP A 371 12.24 -15.14 -37.48
N ALA A 372 12.01 -14.83 -38.77
CA ALA A 372 12.84 -13.91 -39.56
C ALA A 372 12.19 -12.53 -39.65
N ASP A 373 13.00 -11.47 -39.76
CA ASP A 373 12.49 -10.12 -39.96
C ASP A 373 11.87 -10.03 -41.37
N ALA A 374 10.61 -9.62 -41.44
CA ALA A 374 9.87 -9.38 -42.68
C ALA A 374 10.05 -7.93 -43.14
N HIS A 375 10.61 -7.73 -44.33
CA HIS A 375 10.82 -6.41 -44.90
C HIS A 375 9.71 -6.05 -45.90
N PRO A 376 9.26 -4.77 -45.96
CA PRO A 376 8.26 -4.33 -46.92
C PRO A 376 8.65 -4.59 -48.39
N ASP A 377 9.95 -4.59 -48.70
CA ASP A 377 10.47 -4.88 -50.06
C ASP A 377 10.20 -6.34 -50.49
N GLU A 378 10.09 -7.27 -49.54
CA GLU A 378 9.84 -8.69 -49.80
C GLU A 378 8.35 -9.05 -49.56
N HIS A 379 7.68 -8.25 -48.74
CA HIS A 379 6.27 -8.44 -48.32
C HIS A 379 5.46 -7.16 -48.58
N ALA A 380 5.07 -6.92 -49.84
CA ALA A 380 4.41 -5.69 -50.29
C ALA A 380 3.11 -5.37 -49.48
N VAL A 381 2.40 -6.41 -49.05
CA VAL A 381 1.18 -6.26 -48.22
C VAL A 381 1.42 -5.48 -46.91
N LEU A 382 2.66 -5.50 -46.37
CA LEU A 382 3.00 -4.74 -45.19
C LEU A 382 2.89 -3.23 -45.41
N ILE A 383 3.23 -2.75 -46.60
CA ILE A 383 3.09 -1.33 -46.96
C ILE A 383 1.60 -0.92 -46.89
N GLU A 384 0.68 -1.75 -47.41
CA GLU A 384 -0.75 -1.49 -47.36
C GLU A 384 -1.28 -1.49 -45.91
N PHE A 385 -0.81 -2.44 -45.07
CA PHE A 385 -1.10 -2.39 -43.64
C PHE A 385 -0.63 -1.07 -43.00
N ALA A 386 0.59 -0.62 -43.31
CA ALA A 386 1.11 0.63 -42.77
C ALA A 386 0.32 1.86 -43.24
N GLN A 387 -0.12 1.86 -44.51
CA GLN A 387 -0.95 2.94 -45.06
C GLN A 387 -2.28 3.05 -44.31
N VAL A 388 -3.03 1.95 -44.18
CA VAL A 388 -4.32 2.00 -43.47
C VAL A 388 -4.10 2.36 -42.01
N ALA A 389 -3.10 1.76 -41.35
CA ALA A 389 -2.81 2.03 -39.96
C ALA A 389 -2.38 3.48 -39.67
N GLY A 390 -1.60 4.07 -40.57
CA GLY A 390 -1.13 5.45 -40.43
C GLY A 390 -2.10 6.52 -40.92
N LEU A 391 -2.82 6.27 -42.03
CA LEU A 391 -3.67 7.25 -42.68
C LEU A 391 -5.11 7.23 -42.16
N CYS A 392 -5.73 6.04 -41.98
CA CYS A 392 -7.06 5.94 -41.41
C CYS A 392 -7.01 6.06 -39.88
N ASN A 393 -6.68 7.26 -39.38
CA ASN A 393 -6.28 7.42 -37.99
C ASN A 393 -6.36 8.89 -37.54
N ASP A 394 -6.85 9.16 -36.34
CA ASP A 394 -6.97 10.50 -35.73
C ASP A 394 -5.99 10.72 -34.56
N ALA A 395 -5.26 9.69 -34.10
CA ALA A 395 -4.34 9.82 -33.00
C ALA A 395 -2.98 10.42 -33.43
N VAL A 396 -2.31 11.06 -32.48
CA VAL A 396 -0.94 11.61 -32.63
C VAL A 396 0.00 10.98 -31.62
N LEU A 397 1.21 10.65 -32.05
CA LEU A 397 2.28 10.14 -31.19
C LEU A 397 3.27 11.26 -30.85
N HIS A 398 3.48 11.45 -29.55
CA HIS A 398 4.47 12.42 -29.03
C HIS A 398 5.62 11.71 -28.34
N ALA A 399 6.86 12.07 -28.69
CA ALA A 399 8.04 11.64 -27.96
C ALA A 399 8.14 12.43 -26.63
N HIS A 400 8.29 11.73 -25.52
CA HIS A 400 8.40 12.32 -24.20
C HIS A 400 9.57 11.67 -23.43
N GLU A 401 10.70 12.36 -23.30
CA GLU A 401 11.91 11.85 -22.67
C GLU A 401 12.34 10.47 -23.21
N ALA A 402 12.12 9.39 -22.45
CA ALA A 402 12.45 8.02 -22.84
C ALA A 402 11.22 7.19 -23.23
N SER A 403 10.04 7.80 -23.44
CA SER A 403 8.78 7.12 -23.74
C SER A 403 7.99 7.81 -24.85
N TRP A 404 6.99 7.11 -25.37
CA TRP A 404 6.04 7.66 -26.34
C TRP A 404 4.65 7.77 -25.71
N ARG A 405 3.94 8.86 -25.98
CA ARG A 405 2.56 9.09 -25.54
C ARG A 405 1.64 9.25 -26.71
N VAL A 406 0.40 8.79 -26.53
CA VAL A 406 -0.69 8.94 -27.49
C VAL A 406 -1.57 10.09 -27.06
N GLU A 407 -1.90 10.97 -27.99
CA GLU A 407 -3.00 11.90 -27.92
C GLU A 407 -4.10 11.38 -28.86
N GLY A 408 -5.27 11.03 -28.32
CA GLY A 408 -6.36 10.36 -29.03
C GLY A 408 -6.63 8.94 -28.51
N ASP A 409 -7.27 8.12 -29.33
CA ASP A 409 -7.64 6.74 -28.97
C ASP A 409 -6.38 5.84 -28.86
N PRO A 410 -6.25 5.03 -27.78
CA PRO A 410 -5.10 4.14 -27.57
C PRO A 410 -4.90 3.07 -28.67
N MET A 411 -5.99 2.57 -29.26
CA MET A 411 -5.92 1.61 -30.36
C MET A 411 -5.35 2.27 -31.62
N GLU A 412 -5.79 3.50 -31.89
CA GLU A 412 -5.28 4.30 -33.01
C GLU A 412 -3.80 4.64 -32.83
N GLY A 413 -3.38 4.95 -31.60
CA GLY A 413 -1.97 5.12 -31.26
C GLY A 413 -1.12 3.89 -31.56
N ALA A 414 -1.65 2.69 -31.26
CA ALA A 414 -0.98 1.42 -31.59
C ALA A 414 -0.83 1.21 -33.10
N LEU A 415 -1.82 1.64 -33.90
CA LEU A 415 -1.78 1.56 -35.36
C LEU A 415 -0.74 2.57 -35.94
N LYS A 416 -0.67 3.78 -35.39
CA LYS A 416 0.40 4.74 -35.75
C LYS A 416 1.79 4.18 -35.49
N ALA A 417 1.98 3.57 -34.31
CA ALA A 417 3.23 2.91 -33.97
C ALA A 417 3.56 1.75 -34.93
N LEU A 418 2.55 0.96 -35.33
CA LEU A 418 2.70 -0.09 -36.35
C LEU A 418 3.22 0.47 -37.67
N ALA A 419 2.59 1.55 -38.18
CA ALA A 419 3.01 2.20 -39.41
C ALA A 419 4.49 2.63 -39.35
N GLY A 420 4.92 3.23 -38.24
CA GLY A 420 6.31 3.60 -38.00
C GLY A 420 7.29 2.40 -37.97
N LYS A 421 6.89 1.29 -37.33
CA LYS A 421 7.67 0.04 -37.27
C LYS A 421 7.87 -0.60 -38.64
N ILE A 422 6.81 -0.64 -39.46
CA ILE A 422 6.88 -1.21 -40.83
C ILE A 422 7.75 -0.34 -41.74
N MET A 423 7.46 0.96 -41.79
CA MET A 423 8.09 1.88 -42.71
C MET A 423 9.50 2.33 -42.28
N ARG A 424 9.80 2.22 -40.96
CA ARG A 424 11.08 2.69 -40.35
C ARG A 424 11.37 4.17 -40.59
N LEU A 425 10.32 4.99 -40.76
CA LEU A 425 10.39 6.44 -41.07
C LEU A 425 9.87 7.31 -39.91
N GLY A 426 9.82 6.74 -38.70
CA GLY A 426 9.30 7.44 -37.53
C GLY A 426 7.77 7.40 -37.40
N PRO A 427 7.15 8.28 -36.60
CA PRO A 427 5.74 8.20 -36.25
C PRO A 427 4.77 8.64 -37.37
N GLU A 428 5.25 9.39 -38.40
CA GLU A 428 4.44 9.92 -39.48
C GLU A 428 5.04 9.59 -40.85
N PRO A 429 5.03 8.32 -41.26
CA PRO A 429 5.63 7.91 -42.53
C PRO A 429 4.91 8.43 -43.76
N PHE A 430 3.64 8.86 -43.64
CA PHE A 430 2.79 9.29 -44.76
C PHE A 430 2.36 10.78 -44.64
N LYS A 431 3.20 11.64 -44.09
CA LYS A 431 2.92 13.06 -43.87
C LYS A 431 2.57 13.83 -45.19
N ASP A 432 2.98 13.29 -46.33
CA ASP A 432 2.80 13.91 -47.64
C ASP A 432 1.46 13.54 -48.33
N TRP A 433 0.64 12.69 -47.66
CA TRP A 433 -0.70 12.33 -48.09
C TRP A 433 -1.72 13.30 -47.53
N ALA A 434 -2.53 13.90 -48.40
CA ALA A 434 -3.58 14.85 -48.01
C ALA A 434 -4.87 14.12 -47.69
N ARG A 435 -5.38 14.27 -46.48
CA ARG A 435 -6.73 13.80 -46.12
C ARG A 435 -7.76 14.75 -46.71
N THR A 436 -8.63 14.23 -47.57
CA THR A 436 -9.62 15.02 -48.30
C THR A 436 -10.98 14.95 -47.64
N ASP A 437 -11.42 13.74 -47.24
CA ASP A 437 -12.71 13.56 -46.56
C ASP A 437 -12.67 12.32 -45.64
N ALA A 438 -13.58 12.21 -44.68
CA ALA A 438 -13.61 11.10 -43.75
C ALA A 438 -15.03 10.82 -43.21
N ILE A 439 -15.29 9.54 -42.97
CA ILE A 439 -16.37 9.05 -42.11
C ILE A 439 -15.74 8.63 -40.81
N PRO A 440 -15.92 9.40 -39.69
CA PRO A 440 -15.31 9.08 -38.41
C PRO A 440 -15.89 7.80 -37.82
N PHE A 441 -15.16 7.18 -36.89
CA PHE A 441 -15.66 5.99 -36.20
C PHE A 441 -16.92 6.30 -35.38
N ASP A 442 -17.92 5.44 -35.53
CA ASP A 442 -19.12 5.46 -34.71
C ASP A 442 -19.47 4.03 -34.28
N ALA A 443 -19.95 3.89 -33.02
CA ALA A 443 -20.33 2.61 -32.46
C ALA A 443 -21.52 1.93 -33.14
N ALA A 444 -22.34 2.71 -33.88
CA ALA A 444 -23.50 2.17 -34.59
C ALA A 444 -23.08 1.43 -35.88
N HIS A 445 -22.10 1.96 -36.63
CA HIS A 445 -21.61 1.32 -37.86
C HIS A 445 -20.26 0.62 -37.68
N ARG A 446 -19.53 0.84 -36.58
CA ARG A 446 -18.31 0.11 -36.14
C ARG A 446 -17.13 0.10 -37.11
N TYR A 447 -17.03 1.11 -37.97
CA TYR A 447 -15.88 1.33 -38.86
C TYR A 447 -15.53 2.82 -38.97
N MET A 448 -14.34 3.10 -39.49
CA MET A 448 -13.87 4.41 -39.93
C MET A 448 -13.39 4.29 -41.37
N ALA A 449 -13.69 5.29 -42.20
CA ALA A 449 -13.21 5.37 -43.57
C ALA A 449 -12.62 6.74 -43.86
N VAL A 450 -11.53 6.81 -44.63
CA VAL A 450 -10.86 8.08 -44.96
C VAL A 450 -10.41 8.07 -46.41
N LEU A 451 -10.66 9.19 -47.09
CA LEU A 451 -10.23 9.46 -48.47
C LEU A 451 -8.93 10.31 -48.42
N HIS A 452 -7.91 9.80 -49.08
CA HIS A 452 -6.62 10.47 -49.19
C HIS A 452 -6.17 10.62 -50.62
N HIS A 453 -5.38 11.68 -50.88
CA HIS A 453 -4.70 11.91 -52.14
C HIS A 453 -3.20 11.96 -51.89
N ASP A 454 -2.39 11.26 -52.72
CA ASP A 454 -0.95 11.37 -52.72
C ASP A 454 -0.45 12.54 -53.56
N GLN A 455 0.84 12.83 -53.54
CA GLN A 455 1.47 13.89 -54.32
C GLN A 455 1.47 13.62 -55.85
N GLN A 456 1.20 12.38 -56.24
CA GLN A 456 1.16 11.92 -57.64
C GLN A 456 -0.26 11.98 -58.22
N GLY A 457 -1.23 12.30 -57.38
CA GLY A 457 -2.64 12.43 -57.79
C GLY A 457 -3.43 11.13 -57.67
N HIS A 458 -2.90 10.08 -57.02
CA HIS A 458 -3.67 8.89 -56.78
C HIS A 458 -4.61 9.12 -55.58
N ALA A 459 -5.83 8.67 -55.67
CA ALA A 459 -6.81 8.76 -54.60
C ALA A 459 -7.14 7.36 -54.04
N TRP A 460 -7.19 7.25 -52.74
CA TRP A 460 -7.42 5.99 -52.00
C TRP A 460 -8.42 6.17 -50.87
N ILE A 461 -9.35 5.23 -50.77
CA ILE A 461 -10.19 5.05 -49.57
C ILE A 461 -9.55 3.98 -48.74
N HIS A 462 -9.26 4.32 -47.48
CA HIS A 462 -8.75 3.39 -46.45
C HIS A 462 -9.84 3.17 -45.40
N VAL A 463 -10.11 1.90 -45.06
CA VAL A 463 -11.15 1.53 -44.10
C VAL A 463 -10.57 0.63 -43.02
N LYS A 464 -10.91 0.89 -41.76
CA LYS A 464 -10.64 0.00 -40.61
C LYS A 464 -11.91 -0.16 -39.79
N GLY A 465 -12.13 -1.32 -39.21
CA GLY A 465 -13.31 -1.54 -38.38
C GLY A 465 -13.46 -2.95 -37.83
N ALA A 466 -14.64 -3.23 -37.32
CA ALA A 466 -14.99 -4.57 -36.85
C ALA A 466 -14.92 -5.56 -38.02
N PRO A 467 -14.34 -6.75 -37.82
CA PRO A 467 -14.13 -7.71 -38.93
C PRO A 467 -15.40 -8.02 -39.68
N GLU A 468 -16.49 -8.24 -38.99
CA GLU A 468 -17.79 -8.56 -39.60
C GLU A 468 -18.32 -7.45 -40.51
N GLU A 469 -18.11 -6.18 -40.18
CA GLU A 469 -18.56 -5.04 -41.00
C GLU A 469 -17.65 -4.85 -42.22
N VAL A 470 -16.33 -4.85 -42.01
CA VAL A 470 -15.36 -4.63 -43.07
C VAL A 470 -15.39 -5.78 -44.10
N LEU A 471 -15.48 -7.05 -43.62
CA LEU A 471 -15.61 -8.21 -44.49
C LEU A 471 -16.86 -8.13 -45.40
N ALA A 472 -17.98 -7.63 -44.86
CA ALA A 472 -19.22 -7.46 -45.64
C ALA A 472 -19.10 -6.40 -46.76
N MET A 473 -18.17 -5.44 -46.62
CA MET A 473 -17.89 -4.38 -47.59
C MET A 473 -16.87 -4.80 -48.64
N CYS A 474 -16.20 -5.95 -48.50
CA CYS A 474 -15.13 -6.37 -49.39
C CYS A 474 -15.67 -7.28 -50.51
N ALA A 475 -15.25 -7.04 -51.76
CA ALA A 475 -15.47 -7.92 -52.91
C ALA A 475 -14.37 -8.99 -53.04
N ASP A 476 -13.15 -8.61 -52.76
CA ASP A 476 -11.96 -9.43 -52.94
C ASP A 476 -10.98 -9.28 -51.74
N GLN A 477 -9.92 -10.11 -51.75
CA GLN A 477 -8.86 -10.08 -50.79
C GLN A 477 -7.49 -9.96 -51.44
N ARG A 478 -6.51 -9.39 -50.71
CA ARG A 478 -5.15 -9.26 -51.20
C ARG A 478 -4.40 -10.58 -51.03
N THR A 479 -3.76 -11.06 -52.06
CA THR A 479 -2.85 -12.24 -52.03
C THR A 479 -1.46 -11.84 -51.52
N ALA A 480 -0.61 -12.84 -51.27
CA ALA A 480 0.75 -12.61 -50.73
C ALA A 480 1.65 -11.82 -51.68
N ASP A 481 1.45 -11.97 -52.98
CA ASP A 481 2.20 -11.29 -54.05
C ASP A 481 1.64 -9.90 -54.41
N GLY A 482 0.57 -9.45 -53.71
CA GLY A 482 -0.06 -8.17 -53.89
C GLY A 482 -1.16 -8.14 -54.96
N ALA A 483 -1.51 -9.29 -55.60
CA ALA A 483 -2.66 -9.40 -56.46
C ALA A 483 -3.99 -9.43 -55.66
N SER A 484 -5.13 -9.43 -56.36
CA SER A 484 -6.45 -9.56 -55.75
C SER A 484 -7.13 -10.85 -56.20
N GLU A 485 -7.80 -11.53 -55.27
CA GLU A 485 -8.60 -12.74 -55.51
C GLU A 485 -9.96 -12.66 -54.80
N ALA A 486 -10.88 -13.53 -55.13
CA ALA A 486 -12.22 -13.55 -54.51
C ALA A 486 -12.10 -13.76 -53.00
N LEU A 487 -12.93 -13.02 -52.25
CA LEU A 487 -12.92 -13.05 -50.77
C LEU A 487 -13.36 -14.42 -50.23
N ASP A 488 -12.50 -15.09 -49.45
CA ASP A 488 -12.84 -16.30 -48.67
C ASP A 488 -13.28 -15.92 -47.24
N THR A 489 -14.55 -15.61 -47.10
CA THR A 489 -15.16 -15.20 -45.80
C THR A 489 -15.00 -16.31 -44.71
N ALA A 490 -15.03 -17.59 -45.08
CA ALA A 490 -14.91 -18.69 -44.16
C ALA A 490 -13.51 -18.77 -43.56
N TYR A 491 -12.47 -18.61 -44.41
CA TYR A 491 -11.09 -18.52 -43.99
C TYR A 491 -10.85 -17.36 -42.99
N TRP A 492 -11.35 -16.16 -43.34
CA TRP A 492 -11.13 -14.97 -42.52
C TRP A 492 -11.85 -15.05 -41.16
N ASN A 493 -13.10 -15.58 -41.14
CA ASN A 493 -13.80 -15.82 -39.87
C ASN A 493 -13.01 -16.79 -38.96
N GLY A 494 -12.42 -17.85 -39.51
CA GLY A 494 -11.54 -18.75 -38.76
C GLY A 494 -10.27 -18.06 -38.25
N ARG A 495 -9.73 -17.09 -39.02
CA ARG A 495 -8.60 -16.26 -38.57
C ARG A 495 -8.99 -15.30 -37.44
N VAL A 496 -10.17 -14.66 -37.55
CA VAL A 496 -10.69 -13.82 -36.46
C VAL A 496 -10.81 -14.63 -35.17
N ASP A 497 -11.42 -15.82 -35.24
CA ASP A 497 -11.55 -16.70 -34.06
C ASP A 497 -10.21 -17.12 -33.46
N SER A 498 -9.24 -17.43 -34.31
CA SER A 498 -7.88 -17.80 -33.87
C SER A 498 -7.17 -16.65 -33.15
N LEU A 499 -7.21 -15.43 -33.70
CA LEU A 499 -6.61 -14.24 -33.08
C LEU A 499 -7.32 -13.85 -31.78
N ALA A 500 -8.67 -13.93 -31.78
CA ALA A 500 -9.48 -13.69 -30.60
C ALA A 500 -9.22 -14.72 -29.49
N ALA A 501 -9.03 -16.01 -29.84
CA ALA A 501 -8.66 -17.06 -28.89
C ALA A 501 -7.26 -16.84 -28.28
N ALA A 502 -6.36 -16.17 -29.02
CA ALA A 502 -5.05 -15.73 -28.52
C ALA A 502 -5.13 -14.47 -27.61
N GLY A 503 -6.35 -13.97 -27.31
CA GLY A 503 -6.60 -12.83 -26.44
C GLY A 503 -6.41 -11.47 -27.11
N GLN A 504 -6.43 -11.44 -28.44
CA GLN A 504 -6.26 -10.21 -29.21
C GLN A 504 -7.63 -9.59 -29.56
N ARG A 505 -7.70 -8.27 -29.57
CA ARG A 505 -8.78 -7.53 -30.19
C ARG A 505 -8.49 -7.44 -31.67
N VAL A 506 -9.39 -7.95 -32.50
CA VAL A 506 -9.20 -8.04 -33.95
C VAL A 506 -9.92 -6.89 -34.63
N ILE A 507 -9.23 -6.21 -35.55
CA ILE A 507 -9.80 -5.28 -36.51
C ILE A 507 -9.43 -5.72 -37.92
N ALA A 508 -10.32 -5.50 -38.86
CA ALA A 508 -10.04 -5.70 -40.28
C ALA A 508 -9.66 -4.37 -40.93
N VAL A 509 -8.78 -4.46 -41.93
CA VAL A 509 -8.31 -3.33 -42.73
C VAL A 509 -8.49 -3.61 -44.22
N ALA A 510 -9.02 -2.63 -44.93
CA ALA A 510 -9.28 -2.73 -46.36
C ALA A 510 -8.98 -1.41 -47.07
N ALA A 511 -8.80 -1.45 -48.38
CA ALA A 511 -8.55 -0.25 -49.16
C ALA A 511 -9.18 -0.39 -50.56
N ARG A 512 -9.37 0.76 -51.23
CA ARG A 512 -9.82 0.86 -52.60
C ARG A 512 -9.17 2.06 -53.27
N SER A 513 -8.65 1.87 -54.49
CA SER A 513 -8.24 2.98 -55.36
C SER A 513 -9.50 3.60 -56.02
N VAL A 514 -9.60 4.90 -56.07
CA VAL A 514 -10.73 5.67 -56.64
C VAL A 514 -10.19 6.72 -57.60
N PRO A 515 -11.06 7.28 -58.46
CA PRO A 515 -10.68 8.36 -59.39
C PRO A 515 -10.08 9.58 -58.66
N GLN A 516 -9.09 10.22 -59.24
CA GLN A 516 -8.42 11.40 -58.64
C GLN A 516 -9.38 12.58 -58.37
N GLU A 517 -10.42 12.67 -59.13
CA GLU A 517 -11.42 13.76 -59.02
C GLU A 517 -12.39 13.58 -57.83
N GLN A 518 -12.35 12.42 -57.17
CA GLN A 518 -13.24 12.15 -56.04
C GLN A 518 -12.78 12.92 -54.79
N THR A 519 -13.60 13.85 -54.31
CA THR A 519 -13.32 14.69 -53.14
C THR A 519 -14.27 14.48 -51.99
N ILE A 520 -15.36 13.72 -52.19
CA ILE A 520 -16.40 13.44 -51.20
C ILE A 520 -16.47 11.92 -51.01
N LEU A 521 -16.56 11.48 -49.75
CA LEU A 521 -16.66 10.09 -49.35
C LEU A 521 -18.09 9.73 -48.91
N ASN A 522 -18.76 8.84 -49.65
CA ASN A 522 -20.05 8.30 -49.29
C ASN A 522 -19.95 6.80 -48.98
N THR A 523 -20.90 6.26 -48.22
CA THR A 523 -20.93 4.83 -47.89
C THR A 523 -21.09 3.94 -49.12
N THR A 524 -21.78 4.42 -50.16
CA THR A 524 -21.91 3.72 -51.46
C THR A 524 -20.61 3.58 -52.23
N ASP A 525 -19.59 4.36 -51.92
CA ASP A 525 -18.29 4.32 -52.60
C ASP A 525 -17.48 3.09 -52.28
N PHE A 526 -17.76 2.42 -51.18
CA PHE A 526 -17.00 1.26 -50.71
C PHE A 526 -17.86 0.04 -50.36
N ASP A 527 -19.19 0.13 -50.35
CA ASP A 527 -20.05 -1.00 -50.04
C ASP A 527 -19.97 -2.08 -51.15
N GLY A 528 -19.43 -3.25 -50.81
CA GLY A 528 -19.17 -4.36 -51.73
C GLY A 528 -18.08 -4.11 -52.80
N HIS A 529 -17.18 -3.15 -52.54
CA HIS A 529 -16.14 -2.72 -53.49
C HIS A 529 -14.75 -2.62 -52.94
N LEU A 530 -14.52 -2.94 -51.64
CA LEU A 530 -13.20 -2.90 -51.01
C LEU A 530 -12.39 -4.18 -51.28
N THR A 531 -11.08 -4.04 -51.29
CA THR A 531 -10.15 -5.15 -51.23
C THR A 531 -9.70 -5.31 -49.78
N LEU A 532 -9.92 -6.47 -49.16
CA LEU A 532 -9.47 -6.78 -47.85
C LEU A 532 -7.92 -6.94 -47.88
N ILE A 533 -7.20 -6.17 -47.04
CA ILE A 533 -5.76 -6.31 -46.87
C ILE A 533 -5.46 -7.41 -45.84
N GLY A 534 -6.26 -7.43 -44.79
CA GLY A 534 -6.15 -8.44 -43.73
C GLY A 534 -6.64 -8.00 -42.36
N LEU A 535 -6.17 -8.70 -41.34
CA LEU A 535 -6.57 -8.47 -39.94
C LEU A 535 -5.39 -7.98 -39.11
N ILE A 536 -5.67 -7.08 -38.18
CA ILE A 536 -4.71 -6.60 -37.19
C ILE A 536 -5.17 -7.06 -35.80
N GLY A 537 -4.31 -7.82 -35.11
CA GLY A 537 -4.54 -8.26 -33.74
C GLY A 537 -3.86 -7.34 -32.74
N LEU A 538 -4.65 -6.70 -31.88
CA LEU A 538 -4.16 -5.80 -30.83
C LEU A 538 -4.30 -6.44 -29.44
N ILE A 539 -3.37 -6.12 -28.55
CA ILE A 539 -3.37 -6.62 -27.18
C ILE A 539 -2.91 -5.52 -26.22
N ASP A 540 -3.44 -5.55 -25.02
CA ASP A 540 -2.88 -4.85 -23.85
C ASP A 540 -1.96 -5.85 -23.10
N PRO A 541 -0.64 -5.74 -23.22
CA PRO A 541 0.27 -6.77 -22.74
C PRO A 541 0.38 -6.74 -21.22
N PRO A 542 0.56 -7.90 -20.57
CA PRO A 542 0.87 -7.93 -19.15
C PRO A 542 2.21 -7.23 -18.87
N ARG A 543 2.32 -6.60 -17.70
CA ARG A 543 3.58 -6.04 -17.22
C ARG A 543 4.55 -7.18 -16.89
N PRO A 544 5.82 -7.14 -17.27
CA PRO A 544 6.81 -8.17 -16.92
C PRO A 544 6.94 -8.36 -15.40
N GLU A 545 6.87 -7.27 -14.63
CA GLU A 545 6.93 -7.27 -13.17
C GLU A 545 5.72 -7.99 -12.56
N THR A 546 4.56 -7.92 -13.19
CA THR A 546 3.34 -8.62 -12.76
C THR A 546 3.53 -10.13 -12.82
N ILE A 547 4.13 -10.67 -13.87
CA ILE A 547 4.37 -12.12 -14.02
C ILE A 547 5.24 -12.64 -12.88
N ALA A 548 6.34 -11.94 -12.58
CA ALA A 548 7.23 -12.28 -11.47
C ALA A 548 6.51 -12.20 -10.12
N SER A 549 5.71 -11.14 -9.91
CA SER A 549 4.99 -10.90 -8.65
C SER A 549 3.85 -11.89 -8.42
N VAL A 550 3.13 -12.32 -9.48
CA VAL A 550 2.12 -13.38 -9.40
C VAL A 550 2.78 -14.71 -9.00
N SER A 551 3.92 -15.05 -9.60
CA SER A 551 4.69 -16.24 -9.22
C SER A 551 5.14 -16.19 -7.75
N GLU A 552 5.60 -15.03 -7.28
CA GLU A 552 5.97 -14.81 -5.88
C GLU A 552 4.76 -14.95 -4.92
N CYS A 553 3.60 -14.38 -5.29
CA CYS A 553 2.36 -14.54 -4.52
C CYS A 553 1.97 -16.02 -4.42
N HIS A 554 2.05 -16.77 -5.52
CA HIS A 554 1.75 -18.20 -5.53
C HIS A 554 2.72 -19.01 -4.65
N ALA A 555 4.01 -18.68 -4.65
CA ALA A 555 5.02 -19.28 -3.78
C ALA A 555 4.72 -18.98 -2.30
N ALA A 556 4.14 -17.81 -2.03
CA ALA A 556 3.69 -17.37 -0.71
C ALA A 556 2.33 -17.95 -0.27
N GLY A 557 1.73 -18.85 -1.06
CA GLY A 557 0.41 -19.42 -0.80
C GLY A 557 -0.76 -18.45 -1.01
N ILE A 558 -0.51 -17.30 -1.65
CA ILE A 558 -1.52 -16.29 -1.95
C ILE A 558 -2.12 -16.59 -3.31
N ARG A 559 -3.45 -16.61 -3.40
CA ARG A 559 -4.17 -16.75 -4.67
C ARG A 559 -4.32 -15.40 -5.33
N VAL A 560 -4.06 -15.33 -6.62
CA VAL A 560 -4.31 -14.13 -7.42
C VAL A 560 -5.48 -14.42 -8.34
N LYS A 561 -6.49 -13.54 -8.33
CA LYS A 561 -7.70 -13.62 -9.15
C LYS A 561 -7.82 -12.39 -9.99
N MET A 562 -8.09 -12.59 -11.27
CA MET A 562 -8.34 -11.52 -12.23
C MET A 562 -9.85 -11.30 -12.36
N ILE A 563 -10.28 -10.05 -12.21
CA ILE A 563 -11.67 -9.62 -12.36
C ILE A 563 -11.70 -8.52 -13.42
N THR A 564 -12.42 -8.74 -14.53
CA THR A 564 -12.40 -7.82 -15.67
C THR A 564 -13.76 -7.66 -16.33
N GLY A 565 -13.99 -6.52 -16.98
CA GLY A 565 -15.09 -6.30 -17.89
C GLY A 565 -14.91 -6.96 -19.27
N ASP A 566 -13.71 -7.47 -19.59
CA ASP A 566 -13.38 -8.07 -20.87
C ASP A 566 -14.16 -9.37 -21.18
N HIS A 567 -14.10 -9.76 -22.45
CA HIS A 567 -14.62 -11.06 -22.88
C HIS A 567 -13.81 -12.23 -22.28
N GLY A 568 -14.50 -13.35 -22.01
CA GLY A 568 -13.92 -14.53 -21.35
C GLY A 568 -12.68 -15.10 -22.06
N ALA A 569 -12.64 -15.12 -23.39
CA ALA A 569 -11.50 -15.60 -24.16
C ALA A 569 -10.25 -14.72 -23.95
N THR A 570 -10.41 -13.39 -24.01
CA THR A 570 -9.33 -12.42 -23.75
C THR A 570 -8.82 -12.54 -22.31
N ALA A 571 -9.74 -12.63 -21.34
CA ALA A 571 -9.40 -12.78 -19.94
C ALA A 571 -8.59 -14.06 -19.70
N ARG A 572 -9.00 -15.20 -20.28
CA ARG A 572 -8.31 -16.49 -20.21
C ARG A 572 -6.88 -16.41 -20.78
N ALA A 573 -6.74 -15.84 -21.98
CA ALA A 573 -5.44 -15.73 -22.65
C ALA A 573 -4.44 -14.89 -21.84
N ILE A 574 -4.88 -13.76 -21.27
CA ILE A 574 -4.04 -12.92 -20.41
C ILE A 574 -3.74 -13.63 -19.09
N ALA A 575 -4.72 -14.29 -18.46
CA ALA A 575 -4.53 -15.06 -17.24
C ALA A 575 -3.46 -16.15 -17.39
N ALA A 576 -3.48 -16.86 -18.52
CA ALA A 576 -2.46 -17.86 -18.84
C ALA A 576 -1.06 -17.24 -18.97
N ARG A 577 -0.95 -16.07 -19.63
CA ARG A 577 0.34 -15.36 -19.81
C ARG A 577 0.93 -14.84 -18.50
N ILE A 578 0.10 -14.39 -17.55
CA ILE A 578 0.57 -13.94 -16.23
C ILE A 578 0.76 -15.10 -15.25
N GLY A 579 0.40 -16.33 -15.61
CA GLY A 579 0.63 -17.54 -14.83
C GLY A 579 -0.38 -17.77 -13.71
N LEU A 580 -1.67 -17.38 -13.88
CA LEU A 580 -2.72 -17.75 -12.93
C LEU A 580 -2.95 -19.27 -12.94
N LYS A 581 -3.18 -19.87 -11.75
CA LYS A 581 -3.23 -21.34 -11.61
C LYS A 581 -4.40 -21.99 -12.35
N ASN A 582 -5.60 -21.37 -12.28
CA ASN A 582 -6.84 -21.90 -12.88
C ASN A 582 -7.29 -21.02 -14.04
N ALA A 583 -6.37 -20.67 -14.96
CA ALA A 583 -6.63 -19.77 -16.09
C ALA A 583 -7.68 -20.30 -17.08
N GLU A 584 -7.80 -21.63 -17.20
CA GLU A 584 -8.72 -22.28 -18.16
C GLU A 584 -10.20 -22.11 -17.77
N ARG A 585 -10.49 -22.01 -16.47
CA ARG A 585 -11.85 -21.84 -15.98
C ARG A 585 -12.20 -20.36 -15.85
N VAL A 586 -13.15 -19.92 -16.66
CA VAL A 586 -13.70 -18.55 -16.63
C VAL A 586 -15.13 -18.60 -16.13
N VAL A 587 -15.46 -17.71 -15.19
CA VAL A 587 -16.82 -17.45 -14.72
C VAL A 587 -17.22 -16.06 -15.19
N THR A 588 -18.37 -15.94 -15.86
CA THR A 588 -18.86 -14.67 -16.40
C THR A 588 -19.79 -13.96 -15.42
N GLY A 589 -20.04 -12.65 -15.66
CA GLY A 589 -21.02 -11.90 -14.87
C GLY A 589 -22.42 -12.53 -14.88
N SER A 590 -22.86 -13.08 -16.02
CA SER A 590 -24.16 -13.81 -16.11
C SER A 590 -24.17 -15.08 -15.26
N ASP A 591 -23.04 -15.80 -15.19
CA ASP A 591 -22.94 -16.98 -14.30
C ASP A 591 -23.02 -16.56 -12.82
N ILE A 592 -22.37 -15.43 -12.46
CA ILE A 592 -22.41 -14.89 -11.08
C ILE A 592 -23.85 -14.47 -10.71
N GLU A 593 -24.60 -13.90 -11.63
CA GLU A 593 -26.00 -13.52 -11.40
C GLU A 593 -26.91 -14.74 -11.16
N ALA A 594 -26.66 -15.83 -11.88
CA ALA A 594 -27.43 -17.07 -11.76
C ALA A 594 -27.12 -17.86 -10.46
N MET A 595 -25.94 -17.67 -9.87
CA MET A 595 -25.49 -18.39 -8.66
C MET A 595 -26.09 -17.76 -7.39
N ASN A 596 -26.48 -18.63 -6.44
CA ASN A 596 -26.72 -18.21 -5.07
C ASN A 596 -25.38 -18.00 -4.32
N ASP A 597 -25.43 -17.45 -3.11
CA ASP A 597 -24.20 -17.08 -2.36
C ASP A 597 -23.31 -18.28 -1.99
N ALA A 598 -23.88 -19.46 -1.75
CA ALA A 598 -23.12 -20.68 -1.44
C ALA A 598 -22.42 -21.24 -2.70
N GLU A 599 -23.11 -21.25 -3.83
CA GLU A 599 -22.55 -21.64 -5.13
C GLU A 599 -21.46 -20.67 -5.59
N LEU A 600 -21.68 -19.36 -5.40
CA LEU A 600 -20.69 -18.34 -5.70
C LEU A 600 -19.45 -18.50 -4.81
N ALA A 601 -19.60 -18.82 -3.52
CA ALA A 601 -18.48 -19.03 -2.62
C ALA A 601 -17.63 -20.24 -3.04
N GLU A 602 -18.26 -21.31 -3.54
CA GLU A 602 -17.56 -22.47 -4.08
C GLU A 602 -16.87 -22.15 -5.42
N ALA A 603 -17.56 -21.48 -6.33
CA ALA A 603 -17.01 -21.04 -7.60
C ALA A 603 -15.83 -20.07 -7.41
N ALA A 604 -15.95 -19.14 -6.46
CA ALA A 604 -14.93 -18.16 -6.15
C ALA A 604 -13.62 -18.80 -5.62
N ILE A 605 -13.69 -19.93 -4.93
CA ILE A 605 -12.49 -20.68 -4.52
C ILE A 605 -11.82 -21.36 -5.72
N ASN A 606 -12.63 -21.97 -6.61
CA ASN A 606 -12.12 -22.85 -7.66
C ASN A 606 -11.80 -22.14 -8.98
N THR A 607 -12.03 -20.82 -9.08
CA THR A 607 -11.84 -20.02 -10.29
C THR A 607 -10.94 -18.82 -10.01
N ASP A 608 -10.01 -18.54 -10.93
CA ASP A 608 -9.12 -17.39 -10.81
C ASP A 608 -9.38 -16.32 -11.89
N VAL A 609 -10.34 -16.54 -12.79
CA VAL A 609 -10.70 -15.61 -13.88
C VAL A 609 -12.19 -15.33 -13.89
N PHE A 610 -12.54 -14.04 -13.70
CA PHE A 610 -13.91 -13.54 -13.73
C PHE A 610 -14.03 -12.48 -14.83
N ALA A 611 -14.87 -12.74 -15.83
CA ALA A 611 -15.01 -11.94 -17.04
C ALA A 611 -16.39 -11.28 -17.14
N ARG A 612 -16.52 -10.16 -17.87
CA ARG A 612 -17.75 -9.38 -18.01
C ARG A 612 -18.43 -9.06 -16.68
N THR A 613 -17.61 -8.70 -15.69
CA THR A 613 -18.09 -8.42 -14.34
C THR A 613 -18.56 -6.99 -14.20
N SER A 614 -19.66 -6.81 -13.46
CA SER A 614 -20.16 -5.51 -12.99
C SER A 614 -19.61 -5.16 -11.61
N PRO A 615 -19.74 -3.90 -11.14
CA PRO A 615 -19.36 -3.49 -9.77
C PRO A 615 -20.04 -4.31 -8.68
N VAL A 616 -21.31 -4.68 -8.88
CA VAL A 616 -22.08 -5.52 -7.94
C VAL A 616 -21.45 -6.91 -7.83
N HIS A 617 -20.97 -7.46 -8.96
CA HIS A 617 -20.30 -8.76 -8.98
C HIS A 617 -18.98 -8.71 -8.20
N LYS A 618 -18.19 -7.64 -8.33
CA LYS A 618 -16.95 -7.43 -7.55
C LYS A 618 -17.23 -7.47 -6.05
N LEU A 619 -18.26 -6.77 -5.58
CA LEU A 619 -18.68 -6.78 -4.18
C LEU A 619 -19.15 -8.17 -3.70
N ARG A 620 -19.94 -8.89 -4.52
CA ARG A 620 -20.40 -10.26 -4.20
C ARG A 620 -19.23 -11.24 -4.08
N LEU A 621 -18.24 -11.15 -4.98
CA LEU A 621 -17.04 -11.99 -4.96
C LEU A 621 -16.21 -11.77 -3.69
N VAL A 622 -16.00 -10.50 -3.28
CA VAL A 622 -15.32 -10.19 -2.01
C VAL A 622 -16.04 -10.84 -0.82
N LYS A 623 -17.37 -10.67 -0.71
CA LYS A 623 -18.16 -11.28 0.36
C LYS A 623 -18.10 -12.82 0.33
N ALA A 624 -18.17 -13.41 -0.85
CA ALA A 624 -18.09 -14.86 -1.06
C ALA A 624 -16.74 -15.44 -0.60
N LEU A 625 -15.62 -14.79 -0.90
CA LEU A 625 -14.29 -15.20 -0.44
C LEU A 625 -14.12 -15.02 1.08
N GLN A 626 -14.62 -13.90 1.63
CA GLN A 626 -14.60 -13.65 3.07
C GLN A 626 -15.44 -14.66 3.87
N SER A 627 -16.57 -15.12 3.33
CA SER A 627 -17.41 -16.15 3.98
C SER A 627 -16.71 -17.49 4.16
N ARG A 628 -15.63 -17.73 3.39
CA ARG A 628 -14.75 -18.91 3.51
C ARG A 628 -13.54 -18.67 4.43
N GLY A 629 -13.54 -17.58 5.22
CA GLY A 629 -12.46 -17.25 6.14
C GLY A 629 -11.19 -16.68 5.48
N LEU A 630 -11.26 -16.31 4.19
CA LEU A 630 -10.12 -15.75 3.47
C LEU A 630 -9.97 -14.25 3.75
N THR A 631 -8.73 -13.78 3.86
CA THR A 631 -8.39 -12.35 3.92
C THR A 631 -8.20 -11.84 2.50
N VAL A 632 -9.08 -10.93 2.07
CA VAL A 632 -9.19 -10.49 0.68
C VAL A 632 -8.62 -9.10 0.50
N ALA A 633 -7.61 -8.97 -0.38
CA ALA A 633 -7.22 -7.70 -0.96
C ALA A 633 -7.97 -7.49 -2.29
N MET A 634 -8.46 -6.27 -2.53
CA MET A 634 -9.19 -5.92 -3.76
C MET A 634 -8.59 -4.67 -4.38
N THR A 635 -8.29 -4.71 -5.69
CA THR A 635 -7.86 -3.51 -6.42
C THR A 635 -9.01 -2.89 -7.21
N GLY A 636 -8.94 -1.58 -7.43
CA GLY A 636 -9.86 -0.85 -8.29
C GLY A 636 -9.40 0.59 -8.54
N ASP A 637 -9.91 1.21 -9.59
CA ASP A 637 -9.57 2.58 -9.99
C ASP A 637 -10.81 3.47 -10.15
N GLY A 638 -11.98 2.89 -10.41
CA GLY A 638 -13.20 3.61 -10.67
C GLY A 638 -14.06 3.91 -9.42
N VAL A 639 -14.97 4.87 -9.57
CA VAL A 639 -16.03 5.14 -8.57
C VAL A 639 -16.83 3.87 -8.27
N ASN A 640 -17.08 3.09 -9.31
CA ASN A 640 -17.84 1.86 -9.26
C ASN A 640 -17.17 0.74 -8.43
N ASP A 641 -15.88 0.84 -8.18
CA ASP A 641 -15.11 -0.13 -7.38
C ASP A 641 -15.13 0.22 -5.88
N ALA A 642 -15.47 1.46 -5.52
CA ALA A 642 -15.43 1.94 -4.14
C ALA A 642 -16.18 1.03 -3.14
N PRO A 643 -17.38 0.49 -3.42
CA PRO A 643 -18.05 -0.43 -2.51
C PRO A 643 -17.28 -1.73 -2.27
N ALA A 644 -16.65 -2.29 -3.30
CA ALA A 644 -15.86 -3.51 -3.20
C ALA A 644 -14.53 -3.25 -2.47
N LEU A 645 -13.86 -2.12 -2.75
CA LEU A 645 -12.66 -1.66 -2.06
C LEU A 645 -12.91 -1.49 -0.55
N LYS A 646 -13.97 -0.77 -0.18
CA LYS A 646 -14.34 -0.55 1.21
C LYS A 646 -14.75 -1.83 1.95
N ARG A 647 -15.31 -2.82 1.24
CA ARG A 647 -15.73 -4.10 1.82
C ARG A 647 -14.57 -5.07 2.00
N ALA A 648 -13.56 -5.01 1.15
CA ALA A 648 -12.37 -5.86 1.24
C ALA A 648 -11.66 -5.68 2.58
N ASP A 649 -10.87 -6.69 2.98
CA ASP A 649 -10.04 -6.57 4.19
C ASP A 649 -8.87 -5.61 3.94
N ALA A 650 -8.40 -5.50 2.70
CA ALA A 650 -7.44 -4.49 2.24
C ALA A 650 -7.86 -3.96 0.85
N GLY A 651 -8.52 -2.82 0.82
CA GLY A 651 -8.81 -2.09 -0.43
C GLY A 651 -7.54 -1.41 -0.95
N VAL A 652 -7.27 -1.56 -2.24
CA VAL A 652 -6.08 -1.02 -2.92
C VAL A 652 -6.53 -0.18 -4.12
N ALA A 653 -6.32 1.13 -4.07
CA ALA A 653 -6.65 2.03 -5.18
C ALA A 653 -5.42 2.38 -6.02
N MET A 654 -5.66 2.68 -7.29
CA MET A 654 -4.64 3.23 -8.18
C MET A 654 -4.37 4.69 -7.85
N GLY A 655 -3.12 5.12 -7.91
CA GLY A 655 -2.70 6.48 -7.55
C GLY A 655 -2.75 7.46 -8.71
N LEU A 656 -2.34 7.01 -9.90
CA LEU A 656 -2.28 7.84 -11.10
C LEU A 656 -3.65 7.91 -11.80
N LYS A 657 -4.30 6.74 -12.01
CA LYS A 657 -5.58 6.62 -12.74
C LYS A 657 -6.79 6.55 -11.84
N GLY A 658 -6.58 6.22 -10.55
CA GLY A 658 -7.67 6.02 -9.61
C GLY A 658 -8.44 7.31 -9.33
N SER A 659 -9.78 7.21 -9.38
CA SER A 659 -10.67 8.27 -8.94
C SER A 659 -10.47 8.57 -7.45
N GLU A 660 -10.76 9.78 -7.02
CA GLU A 660 -10.68 10.14 -5.60
C GLU A 660 -11.63 9.29 -4.73
N ALA A 661 -12.77 8.88 -5.30
CA ALA A 661 -13.70 7.94 -4.64
C ALA A 661 -13.04 6.59 -4.34
N ALA A 662 -12.33 6.01 -5.32
CA ALA A 662 -11.61 4.77 -5.13
C ALA A 662 -10.48 4.91 -4.09
N LYS A 663 -9.70 6.00 -4.18
CA LYS A 663 -8.63 6.32 -3.23
C LYS A 663 -9.16 6.50 -1.80
N GLU A 664 -10.34 7.12 -1.65
CA GLU A 664 -10.95 7.34 -0.33
C GLU A 664 -11.50 6.04 0.28
N ALA A 665 -12.08 5.18 -0.55
CA ALA A 665 -12.60 3.88 -0.12
C ALA A 665 -11.48 2.89 0.27
N ALA A 666 -10.27 3.07 -0.27
CA ALA A 666 -9.15 2.16 -0.09
C ALA A 666 -8.30 2.46 1.16
N GLU A 667 -7.69 1.43 1.72
CA GLU A 667 -6.68 1.50 2.78
C GLU A 667 -5.27 1.76 2.23
N LEU A 668 -5.00 1.36 0.99
CA LEU A 668 -3.71 1.47 0.30
C LEU A 668 -3.88 2.16 -1.05
N VAL A 669 -2.92 3.01 -1.43
CA VAL A 669 -2.88 3.66 -2.74
C VAL A 669 -1.53 3.35 -3.40
N LEU A 670 -1.56 2.86 -4.64
CA LEU A 670 -0.36 2.56 -5.43
C LEU A 670 0.08 3.78 -6.24
N ALA A 671 1.21 4.37 -5.91
CA ALA A 671 1.70 5.56 -6.59
C ALA A 671 2.08 5.32 -8.07
N ASP A 672 2.29 4.06 -8.47
CA ASP A 672 2.74 3.63 -9.81
C ASP A 672 1.71 2.77 -10.56
N ASP A 673 0.52 2.57 -10.02
CA ASP A 673 -0.54 1.71 -10.56
C ASP A 673 -0.05 0.28 -10.92
N ASN A 674 0.94 -0.26 -10.19
CA ASN A 674 1.59 -1.52 -10.55
C ASN A 674 1.27 -2.64 -9.54
N PHE A 675 0.84 -3.81 -10.03
CA PHE A 675 0.59 -4.99 -9.21
C PHE A 675 1.81 -5.43 -8.38
N ALA A 676 3.03 -5.23 -8.90
CA ALA A 676 4.26 -5.56 -8.19
C ALA A 676 4.39 -4.82 -6.85
N SER A 677 3.86 -3.60 -6.76
CA SER A 677 3.84 -2.81 -5.53
C SER A 677 2.89 -3.41 -4.48
N ILE A 678 1.83 -4.15 -4.89
CA ILE A 678 0.97 -4.92 -3.97
C ILE A 678 1.74 -6.08 -3.35
N ALA A 679 2.43 -6.88 -4.18
CA ALA A 679 3.23 -8.00 -3.70
C ALA A 679 4.34 -7.53 -2.73
N ALA A 680 4.97 -6.38 -3.05
CA ALA A 680 5.94 -5.74 -2.17
C ALA A 680 5.29 -5.27 -0.86
N ALA A 681 4.09 -4.67 -0.89
CA ALA A 681 3.35 -4.26 0.31
C ALA A 681 2.98 -5.45 1.20
N VAL A 682 2.57 -6.58 0.62
CA VAL A 682 2.31 -7.83 1.35
C VAL A 682 3.58 -8.34 2.03
N ARG A 683 4.73 -8.32 1.33
CA ARG A 683 6.04 -8.70 1.90
C ARG A 683 6.40 -7.82 3.09
N GLU A 684 6.28 -6.50 2.95
CA GLU A 684 6.55 -5.55 4.04
C GLU A 684 5.55 -5.73 5.20
N GLY A 685 4.27 -5.97 4.93
CA GLY A 685 3.26 -6.27 5.95
C GLY A 685 3.60 -7.53 6.76
N ARG A 686 4.07 -8.59 6.10
CA ARG A 686 4.58 -9.81 6.77
C ARG A 686 5.82 -9.52 7.60
N THR A 687 6.73 -8.69 7.09
CA THR A 687 7.96 -8.28 7.81
C THR A 687 7.63 -7.51 9.07
N VAL A 688 6.72 -6.54 8.99
CA VAL A 688 6.25 -5.77 10.16
C VAL A 688 5.65 -6.69 11.22
N TYR A 689 4.79 -7.62 10.82
CA TYR A 689 4.19 -8.58 11.73
C TYR A 689 5.23 -9.51 12.37
N ASP A 690 6.19 -10.03 11.59
CA ASP A 690 7.30 -10.84 12.11
C ASP A 690 8.14 -10.03 13.10
N ASN A 691 8.45 -8.77 12.81
CA ASN A 691 9.20 -7.89 13.71
C ASN A 691 8.43 -7.60 15.00
N ILE A 692 7.12 -7.42 14.93
CA ILE A 692 6.26 -7.31 16.12
C ILE A 692 6.33 -8.60 16.96
N LYS A 693 6.22 -9.78 16.34
CA LYS A 693 6.40 -11.06 17.04
C LYS A 693 7.77 -11.19 17.67
N LYS A 694 8.84 -10.72 17.02
CA LYS A 694 10.20 -10.71 17.56
C LYS A 694 10.29 -9.82 18.80
N VAL A 695 9.74 -8.61 18.75
CA VAL A 695 9.71 -7.71 19.91
C VAL A 695 8.97 -8.36 21.09
N ILE A 696 7.79 -8.90 20.86
CA ILE A 696 7.02 -9.60 21.90
C ILE A 696 7.77 -10.82 22.42
N GLY A 697 8.32 -11.63 21.51
CA GLY A 697 9.07 -12.85 21.82
C GLY A 697 10.40 -12.61 22.51
N TRP A 698 10.95 -11.38 22.46
CA TRP A 698 12.11 -10.94 23.22
C TRP A 698 11.71 -10.35 24.57
N THR A 699 10.76 -9.41 24.59
CA THR A 699 10.40 -8.62 25.77
C THR A 699 9.70 -9.46 26.84
N LEU A 700 8.71 -10.30 26.47
CA LEU A 700 7.95 -11.05 27.48
C LEU A 700 8.78 -12.09 28.23
N PRO A 701 9.65 -12.89 27.58
CA PRO A 701 10.49 -13.83 28.31
C PRO A 701 11.53 -13.14 29.21
N THR A 702 12.09 -12.02 28.80
CA THR A 702 13.07 -11.26 29.60
C THR A 702 12.41 -10.71 30.88
N SER A 703 11.28 -9.98 30.72
CA SER A 703 10.53 -9.46 31.87
C SER A 703 10.02 -10.57 32.79
N ALA A 704 9.56 -11.71 32.23
CA ALA A 704 9.11 -12.83 33.03
C ALA A 704 10.27 -13.52 33.79
N GLY A 705 11.48 -13.58 33.20
CA GLY A 705 12.69 -14.09 33.84
C GLY A 705 13.16 -13.23 35.01
N GLU A 706 13.18 -11.91 34.84
CA GLU A 706 13.48 -10.94 35.90
C GLU A 706 12.49 -11.06 37.07
N ALA A 707 11.18 -11.04 36.75
CA ALA A 707 10.13 -11.17 37.76
C ALA A 707 10.19 -12.51 38.49
N ALA A 708 10.39 -13.61 37.77
CA ALA A 708 10.53 -14.94 38.36
C ALA A 708 11.75 -15.04 39.30
N THR A 709 12.85 -14.38 38.96
CA THR A 709 14.05 -14.32 39.82
C THR A 709 13.74 -13.69 41.19
N ILE A 710 13.00 -12.58 41.21
CA ILE A 710 12.58 -11.92 42.45
C ILE A 710 11.62 -12.83 43.23
N VAL A 711 10.60 -13.37 42.60
CA VAL A 711 9.57 -14.21 43.22
C VAL A 711 10.22 -15.44 43.86
N LEU A 712 11.11 -16.12 43.16
CA LEU A 712 11.82 -17.32 43.64
C LEU A 712 12.73 -17.00 44.81
N ALA A 713 13.47 -15.85 44.79
CA ALA A 713 14.33 -15.43 45.90
C ALA A 713 13.52 -15.26 47.19
N ILE A 714 12.35 -14.59 47.13
CA ILE A 714 11.48 -14.40 48.31
C ILE A 714 10.90 -15.73 48.81
N LEU A 715 10.36 -16.55 47.92
CA LEU A 715 9.76 -17.84 48.30
C LEU A 715 10.78 -18.80 48.91
N ALA A 716 12.03 -18.76 48.43
CA ALA A 716 13.12 -19.58 48.95
C ALA A 716 13.81 -18.98 50.19
N GLY A 717 13.44 -17.76 50.63
CA GLY A 717 14.11 -17.06 51.75
C GLY A 717 15.56 -16.72 51.45
N MET A 718 15.93 -16.54 50.16
CA MET A 718 17.31 -16.23 49.76
C MET A 718 17.50 -14.71 49.64
N ALA A 719 18.75 -14.26 49.75
CA ALA A 719 19.11 -12.88 49.44
C ALA A 719 18.81 -12.58 47.96
N LEU A 720 18.34 -11.36 47.68
CA LEU A 720 18.04 -10.94 46.34
C LEU A 720 19.28 -10.89 45.44
N PRO A 721 19.34 -11.65 44.36
CA PRO A 721 20.48 -11.61 43.44
C PRO A 721 20.51 -10.31 42.61
N ILE A 722 19.45 -9.53 42.61
CA ILE A 722 19.33 -8.27 41.87
C ILE A 722 18.43 -7.31 42.65
N THR A 723 18.81 -6.03 42.77
CA THR A 723 18.04 -5.00 43.44
C THR A 723 17.02 -4.36 42.47
N ALA A 724 15.98 -3.70 43.05
CA ALA A 724 14.97 -2.98 42.26
C ALA A 724 15.57 -1.89 41.35
N VAL A 725 16.59 -1.17 41.87
CA VAL A 725 17.27 -0.10 41.11
C VAL A 725 18.08 -0.67 39.95
N GLN A 726 18.69 -1.83 40.11
CA GLN A 726 19.43 -2.53 39.07
C GLN A 726 18.51 -3.03 37.96
N ILE A 727 17.31 -3.52 38.30
CA ILE A 727 16.26 -3.91 37.31
C ILE A 727 15.79 -2.70 36.54
N LEU A 728 15.51 -1.57 37.20
CA LEU A 728 15.15 -0.31 36.52
C LEU A 728 16.21 0.09 35.50
N TRP A 729 17.49 -0.03 35.86
CA TRP A 729 18.60 0.23 34.93
C TRP A 729 18.60 -0.71 33.73
N ILE A 730 18.46 -2.03 33.93
CA ILE A 730 18.43 -3.02 32.85
C ILE A 730 17.28 -2.67 31.88
N ASN A 731 16.04 -2.57 32.40
CA ASN A 731 14.89 -2.29 31.58
C ASN A 731 15.02 -0.97 30.81
N LEU A 732 15.55 0.09 31.44
CA LEU A 732 15.76 1.37 30.79
C LEU A 732 16.71 1.24 29.57
N ILE A 733 17.86 0.60 29.75
CA ILE A 733 18.87 0.56 28.69
C ILE A 733 18.54 -0.47 27.61
N THR A 734 18.07 -1.67 27.97
CA THR A 734 17.83 -2.76 27.04
C THR A 734 16.54 -2.57 26.24
N ALA A 735 15.42 -2.19 26.89
CA ALA A 735 14.16 -1.95 26.19
C ALA A 735 14.28 -0.77 25.20
N SER A 736 14.98 0.30 25.59
CA SER A 736 15.15 1.49 24.74
C SER A 736 16.13 1.28 23.58
N THR A 737 16.99 0.26 23.63
CA THR A 737 17.98 -0.03 22.59
C THR A 737 17.74 -1.38 21.91
N LEU A 738 17.90 -2.50 22.62
CA LEU A 738 17.81 -3.85 22.05
C LEU A 738 16.40 -4.15 21.57
N GLY A 739 15.35 -3.82 22.35
CA GLY A 739 13.96 -3.98 21.97
C GLY A 739 13.62 -3.16 20.73
N LEU A 740 14.08 -1.91 20.66
CA LEU A 740 13.87 -1.03 19.52
C LEU A 740 14.60 -1.51 18.25
N ALA A 741 15.79 -2.13 18.39
CA ALA A 741 16.56 -2.62 17.25
C ALA A 741 15.79 -3.64 16.40
N LEU A 742 14.92 -4.45 17.02
CA LEU A 742 14.07 -5.44 16.33
C LEU A 742 13.04 -4.82 15.40
N ALA A 743 12.64 -3.56 15.62
CA ALA A 743 11.75 -2.83 14.71
C ALA A 743 12.36 -2.58 13.33
N PHE A 744 13.68 -2.59 13.22
CA PHE A 744 14.44 -2.31 12.00
C PHE A 744 14.97 -3.57 11.30
N GLU A 745 14.54 -4.75 11.73
CA GLU A 745 14.98 -5.99 11.09
C GLU A 745 14.38 -6.13 9.69
N PRO A 746 15.20 -6.52 8.69
CA PRO A 746 14.73 -6.78 7.33
C PRO A 746 13.89 -8.06 7.26
N SER A 747 13.22 -8.26 6.11
CA SER A 747 12.48 -9.50 5.83
C SER A 747 13.37 -10.73 6.00
N GLU A 748 12.87 -11.75 6.70
CA GLU A 748 13.56 -13.04 6.80
C GLU A 748 13.62 -13.74 5.43
N PRO A 749 14.70 -14.50 5.15
CA PRO A 749 14.73 -15.38 3.98
C PRO A 749 13.53 -16.33 4.02
N GLY A 750 12.74 -16.35 2.93
CA GLY A 750 11.55 -17.21 2.85
C GLY A 750 10.25 -16.60 3.36
N THR A 751 10.19 -15.31 3.72
CA THR A 751 8.94 -14.63 4.10
C THR A 751 7.84 -14.78 3.04
N MET A 752 8.20 -14.74 1.75
CA MET A 752 7.29 -14.99 0.62
C MET A 752 7.29 -16.46 0.14
N ARG A 753 7.65 -17.42 1.00
CA ARG A 753 7.50 -18.86 0.76
C ARG A 753 6.64 -19.56 1.82
N ARG A 754 6.16 -18.79 2.79
CA ARG A 754 5.26 -19.25 3.85
C ARG A 754 3.80 -18.98 3.46
N PRO A 755 2.86 -19.89 3.81
CA PRO A 755 1.44 -19.63 3.60
C PRO A 755 0.97 -18.41 4.41
N PRO A 756 -0.15 -17.77 4.01
CA PRO A 756 -0.78 -16.72 4.79
C PRO A 756 -1.17 -17.21 6.18
N ARG A 757 -1.05 -16.36 7.18
CA ARG A 757 -1.50 -16.68 8.54
C ARG A 757 -3.03 -16.75 8.60
N PRO A 758 -3.59 -17.60 9.47
CA PRO A 758 -5.02 -17.58 9.76
C PRO A 758 -5.47 -16.21 10.31
N ARG A 759 -6.69 -15.80 9.97
CA ARG A 759 -7.26 -14.50 10.40
C ARG A 759 -7.32 -14.36 11.93
N ASP A 760 -7.63 -15.46 12.61
CA ASP A 760 -7.87 -15.52 14.06
C ASP A 760 -6.65 -16.04 14.85
N GLU A 761 -5.44 -16.00 14.26
CA GLU A 761 -4.22 -16.43 14.96
C GLU A 761 -3.98 -15.54 16.19
N PRO A 762 -3.99 -16.10 17.43
CA PRO A 762 -3.73 -15.30 18.62
C PRO A 762 -2.27 -14.87 18.67
N LEU A 763 -2.01 -13.68 19.23
CA LEU A 763 -0.65 -13.16 19.42
C LEU A 763 0.18 -14.09 20.31
N LEU A 764 -0.42 -14.58 21.40
CA LEU A 764 0.20 -15.53 22.31
C LEU A 764 -0.13 -16.96 21.86
N THR A 765 0.68 -17.48 20.95
CA THR A 765 0.58 -18.89 20.55
C THR A 765 1.13 -19.81 21.64
N GLY A 766 0.67 -21.08 21.68
CA GLY A 766 1.20 -22.05 22.63
C GLY A 766 2.73 -22.22 22.55
N GLY A 767 3.30 -22.07 21.35
CA GLY A 767 4.75 -22.07 21.15
C GLY A 767 5.45 -20.87 21.78
N LEU A 768 4.82 -19.70 21.78
CA LEU A 768 5.37 -18.50 22.43
C LEU A 768 5.26 -18.63 23.96
N ILE A 769 4.16 -19.14 24.50
CA ILE A 769 4.01 -19.39 25.95
C ILE A 769 5.07 -20.38 26.43
N TRP A 770 5.30 -21.45 25.69
CA TRP A 770 6.39 -22.39 25.99
C TRP A 770 7.75 -21.72 25.99
N HIS A 771 8.02 -20.89 24.98
CA HIS A 771 9.27 -20.14 24.88
C HIS A 771 9.46 -19.17 26.06
N ILE A 772 8.40 -18.46 26.48
CA ILE A 772 8.42 -17.60 27.67
C ILE A 772 8.82 -18.43 28.91
N GLY A 773 8.18 -19.56 29.13
CA GLY A 773 8.48 -20.41 30.28
C GLY A 773 9.90 -20.96 30.27
N LEU A 774 10.38 -21.47 29.14
CA LEU A 774 11.73 -22.01 28.99
C LEU A 774 12.81 -20.93 29.24
N VAL A 775 12.69 -19.78 28.55
CA VAL A 775 13.69 -18.69 28.64
C VAL A 775 13.70 -18.13 30.05
N SER A 776 12.54 -17.91 30.68
CA SER A 776 12.46 -17.42 32.06
C SER A 776 13.10 -18.41 33.05
N ALA A 777 12.91 -19.71 32.88
CA ALA A 777 13.53 -20.72 33.70
C ALA A 777 15.07 -20.74 33.54
N LEU A 778 15.54 -20.59 32.29
CA LEU A 778 16.99 -20.52 32.01
C LEU A 778 17.61 -19.23 32.56
N PHE A 779 16.91 -18.10 32.49
CA PHE A 779 17.35 -16.82 33.12
C PHE A 779 17.50 -16.98 34.62
N CYS A 780 16.47 -17.53 35.28
CA CYS A 780 16.53 -17.81 36.71
C CYS A 780 17.71 -18.72 37.05
N ALA A 781 17.87 -19.85 36.36
CA ALA A 781 18.96 -20.80 36.61
C ALA A 781 20.33 -20.14 36.41
N ALA A 782 20.51 -19.32 35.36
CA ALA A 782 21.78 -18.64 35.12
C ALA A 782 22.08 -17.58 36.18
N VAL A 783 21.09 -16.74 36.53
CA VAL A 783 21.26 -15.69 37.55
C VAL A 783 21.57 -16.28 38.92
N PHE A 784 20.79 -17.25 39.41
CA PHE A 784 21.03 -17.90 40.68
C PHE A 784 22.35 -18.71 40.68
N GLY A 785 22.68 -19.36 39.58
CA GLY A 785 23.93 -20.09 39.41
C GLY A 785 25.17 -19.19 39.53
N VAL A 786 25.15 -18.05 38.84
CA VAL A 786 26.25 -17.05 38.89
C VAL A 786 26.29 -16.36 40.24
N TYR A 787 25.15 -16.02 40.84
CA TYR A 787 25.07 -15.45 42.18
C TYR A 787 25.67 -16.39 43.24
N SER A 788 25.24 -17.65 43.25
CA SER A 788 25.76 -18.66 44.17
C SER A 788 27.26 -18.89 43.96
N TYR A 789 27.71 -19.00 42.72
CA TYR A 789 29.15 -19.09 42.41
C TYR A 789 29.96 -17.92 42.99
N ALA A 790 29.44 -16.68 42.91
CA ALA A 790 30.10 -15.50 43.44
C ALA A 790 30.17 -15.55 44.98
N ILE A 791 29.09 -15.95 45.65
CA ILE A 791 29.03 -16.08 47.11
C ILE A 791 29.99 -17.20 47.59
N ASP A 792 29.98 -18.35 46.91
CA ASP A 792 30.88 -19.49 47.23
C ASP A 792 32.38 -19.14 47.07
N ARG A 793 32.69 -18.20 46.16
CA ARG A 793 34.03 -17.64 45.99
C ARG A 793 34.39 -16.64 47.08
N GLY A 794 33.47 -16.25 47.95
CA GLY A 794 33.70 -15.29 49.03
C GLY A 794 33.66 -13.83 48.57
N TYR A 795 33.04 -13.53 47.43
CA TYR A 795 32.82 -12.16 46.97
C TYR A 795 31.76 -11.47 47.85
N SER A 796 31.81 -10.12 47.89
CA SER A 796 30.76 -9.36 48.56
C SER A 796 29.41 -9.47 47.83
N ILE A 797 28.33 -9.16 48.55
CA ILE A 797 26.97 -9.19 48.00
C ILE A 797 26.84 -8.26 46.79
N GLU A 798 27.49 -7.09 46.85
CA GLU A 798 27.47 -6.12 45.77
C GLU A 798 28.17 -6.65 44.50
N VAL A 799 29.27 -7.39 44.63
CA VAL A 799 29.95 -8.05 43.52
C VAL A 799 29.07 -9.16 42.96
N ALA A 800 28.45 -10.00 43.79
CA ALA A 800 27.56 -11.08 43.37
C ALA A 800 26.32 -10.53 42.63
N GLN A 801 25.72 -9.44 43.11
CA GLN A 801 24.64 -8.73 42.44
C GLN A 801 25.08 -8.12 41.11
N THR A 802 26.28 -7.51 41.05
CA THR A 802 26.84 -6.97 39.82
C THR A 802 27.05 -8.06 38.77
N MET A 803 27.54 -9.23 39.16
CA MET A 803 27.67 -10.39 38.27
C MET A 803 26.34 -10.88 37.79
N SER A 804 25.29 -10.87 38.62
CA SER A 804 23.92 -11.24 38.27
C SER A 804 23.33 -10.27 37.25
N VAL A 805 23.49 -8.95 37.43
CA VAL A 805 23.07 -7.89 36.50
C VAL A 805 23.76 -8.07 35.14
N ASN A 806 25.08 -8.26 35.12
CA ASN A 806 25.82 -8.51 33.90
C ASN A 806 25.39 -9.79 33.22
N THR A 807 25.01 -10.84 33.96
CA THR A 807 24.49 -12.09 33.43
C THR A 807 23.17 -11.84 32.69
N LEU A 808 22.21 -11.12 33.28
CA LEU A 808 20.94 -10.81 32.63
C LEU A 808 21.15 -10.04 31.32
N VAL A 809 21.95 -8.98 31.33
CA VAL A 809 22.20 -8.17 30.12
C VAL A 809 22.87 -9.01 29.02
N VAL A 810 23.79 -9.89 29.36
CA VAL A 810 24.42 -10.81 28.40
C VAL A 810 23.40 -11.80 27.85
N LEU A 811 22.56 -12.39 28.70
CA LEU A 811 21.48 -13.28 28.24
C LEU A 811 20.51 -12.59 27.32
N GLU A 812 20.12 -11.35 27.59
CA GLU A 812 19.25 -10.53 26.74
C GLU A 812 19.88 -10.23 25.37
N ILE A 813 21.18 -9.95 25.31
CA ILE A 813 21.91 -9.77 24.05
C ILE A 813 21.90 -11.08 23.25
N PHE A 814 22.20 -12.24 23.87
CA PHE A 814 22.14 -13.52 23.16
C PHE A 814 20.73 -13.91 22.77
N HIS A 815 19.73 -13.60 23.58
CA HIS A 815 18.32 -13.78 23.27
C HIS A 815 17.88 -12.92 22.08
N LEU A 816 18.39 -11.68 21.97
CA LEU A 816 18.17 -10.82 20.81
C LEU A 816 18.61 -11.52 19.51
N PHE A 817 19.84 -12.07 19.48
CA PHE A 817 20.33 -12.80 18.30
C PHE A 817 19.52 -14.06 17.98
N PHE A 818 18.98 -14.73 18.99
CA PHE A 818 18.07 -15.87 18.79
C PHE A 818 16.75 -15.45 18.14
N VAL A 819 16.09 -14.42 18.66
CA VAL A 819 14.75 -13.99 18.23
C VAL A 819 14.75 -13.37 16.82
N ARG A 820 15.87 -12.86 16.34
CA ARG A 820 16.00 -12.29 14.98
C ARG A 820 15.59 -13.26 13.88
N ASN A 821 15.77 -14.56 14.06
CA ASN A 821 15.37 -15.60 13.11
C ASN A 821 14.37 -16.57 13.75
N ILE A 822 13.09 -16.19 13.72
CA ILE A 822 12.04 -17.01 14.33
C ILE A 822 11.80 -18.31 13.53
N HIS A 823 11.95 -18.24 12.20
CA HIS A 823 11.59 -19.32 11.27
C HIS A 823 12.79 -20.08 10.70
N GLY A 824 14.01 -19.73 11.11
CA GLY A 824 15.24 -20.32 10.62
C GLY A 824 16.30 -20.47 11.70
N PRO A 825 17.47 -21.06 11.40
CA PRO A 825 18.57 -21.21 12.33
C PRO A 825 19.18 -19.85 12.69
N SER A 826 19.41 -19.60 13.98
CA SER A 826 20.05 -18.38 14.46
C SER A 826 21.58 -18.49 14.51
N LEU A 827 22.13 -19.70 14.57
CA LEU A 827 23.57 -19.97 14.57
C LEU A 827 24.12 -20.07 13.13
N THR A 828 23.93 -19.02 12.35
CA THR A 828 24.49 -18.91 10.99
C THR A 828 25.27 -17.60 10.84
N TRP A 829 26.29 -17.59 9.96
CA TRP A 829 27.06 -16.37 9.71
C TRP A 829 26.18 -15.19 9.25
N VAL A 830 25.15 -15.47 8.47
CA VAL A 830 24.18 -14.45 8.01
C VAL A 830 23.40 -13.87 9.20
N ALA A 831 22.97 -14.72 10.12
CA ALA A 831 22.28 -14.31 11.33
C ALA A 831 23.20 -13.51 12.26
N ALA A 832 24.45 -13.96 12.45
CA ALA A 832 25.44 -13.29 13.28
C ALA A 832 25.90 -11.94 12.72
N LYS A 833 25.95 -11.78 11.38
CA LYS A 833 26.37 -10.52 10.75
C LYS A 833 25.50 -9.33 11.16
N GLY A 834 24.20 -9.55 11.40
CA GLY A 834 23.30 -8.53 11.92
C GLY A 834 23.11 -7.33 11.00
N THR A 835 22.38 -6.35 11.52
CA THR A 835 22.24 -5.02 10.92
C THR A 835 23.14 -4.01 11.64
N PRO A 836 23.55 -2.90 11.00
CA PRO A 836 24.30 -1.83 11.67
C PRO A 836 23.59 -1.30 12.93
N VAL A 837 22.24 -1.28 12.92
CA VAL A 837 21.41 -0.83 14.04
C VAL A 837 21.60 -1.76 15.24
N ILE A 838 21.53 -3.08 15.04
CA ILE A 838 21.73 -4.05 16.13
C ILE A 838 23.11 -3.92 16.75
N TRP A 839 24.17 -3.90 15.96
CA TRP A 839 25.51 -3.76 16.48
C TRP A 839 25.74 -2.42 17.18
N GLY A 840 25.12 -1.33 16.66
CA GLY A 840 25.11 -0.05 17.35
C GLY A 840 24.43 -0.13 18.72
N CYS A 841 23.26 -0.76 18.82
CA CYS A 841 22.55 -0.96 20.09
C CYS A 841 23.33 -1.86 21.05
N VAL A 842 23.88 -2.98 20.59
CA VAL A 842 24.72 -3.87 21.41
C VAL A 842 25.94 -3.13 21.91
N ALA A 843 26.60 -2.31 21.10
CA ALA A 843 27.74 -1.50 21.52
C ALA A 843 27.33 -0.49 22.60
N ILE A 844 26.21 0.21 22.46
CA ILE A 844 25.68 1.15 23.45
C ILE A 844 25.43 0.44 24.79
N VAL A 845 24.70 -0.70 24.75
CA VAL A 845 24.41 -1.48 25.97
C VAL A 845 25.69 -1.96 26.63
N THR A 846 26.63 -2.49 25.85
CA THR A 846 27.93 -2.98 26.37
C THR A 846 28.71 -1.86 27.03
N VAL A 847 28.85 -0.70 26.37
CA VAL A 847 29.59 0.45 26.96
C VAL A 847 28.88 0.94 28.23
N ALA A 848 27.56 1.03 28.24
CA ALA A 848 26.77 1.45 29.39
C ALA A 848 26.94 0.45 30.55
N GLN A 849 26.96 -0.86 30.26
CA GLN A 849 27.13 -1.89 31.27
C GLN A 849 28.57 -1.91 31.88
N PHE A 850 29.59 -1.67 31.05
CA PHE A 850 30.95 -1.45 31.54
C PHE A 850 31.04 -0.21 32.46
N ALA A 851 30.33 0.86 32.07
CA ALA A 851 30.29 2.07 32.90
C ALA A 851 29.68 1.81 34.27
N VAL A 852 28.56 1.10 34.34
CA VAL A 852 27.88 0.72 35.59
C VAL A 852 28.75 -0.22 36.45
N THR A 853 29.50 -1.09 35.82
CA THR A 853 30.35 -2.07 36.51
C THR A 853 31.62 -1.42 37.07
N TYR A 854 32.21 -0.40 36.41
CA TYR A 854 33.58 0.08 36.77
C TYR A 854 33.67 1.58 37.08
N LEU A 855 32.63 2.42 36.81
CA LEU A 855 32.70 3.84 37.15
C LEU A 855 32.16 4.12 38.58
N PRO A 856 32.99 4.65 39.53
CA PRO A 856 32.59 4.84 40.89
C PRO A 856 31.30 5.64 41.14
N PRO A 857 30.98 6.71 40.37
CA PRO A 857 29.74 7.43 40.57
C PRO A 857 28.50 6.58 40.26
N LEU A 858 28.56 5.72 39.19
CA LEU A 858 27.46 4.84 38.83
C LEU A 858 27.36 3.64 39.77
N GLN A 859 28.49 3.11 40.24
CA GLN A 859 28.52 2.07 41.28
C GLN A 859 27.79 2.53 42.53
N PHE A 860 28.10 3.75 43.00
CA PHE A 860 27.42 4.32 44.16
C PHE A 860 25.89 4.44 43.98
N VAL A 861 25.43 4.87 42.81
CA VAL A 861 23.99 5.06 42.53
C VAL A 861 23.26 3.73 42.37
N LEU A 862 23.88 2.75 41.74
CA LEU A 862 23.23 1.48 41.39
C LEU A 862 23.56 0.33 42.32
N GLY A 863 24.37 0.57 43.39
CA GLY A 863 24.79 -0.46 44.31
C GLY A 863 25.61 -1.57 43.66
N THR A 864 26.46 -1.22 42.68
CA THR A 864 27.30 -2.17 41.94
C THR A 864 28.75 -2.11 42.44
N ALA A 865 29.56 -3.13 42.17
CA ALA A 865 30.97 -3.16 42.48
C ALA A 865 31.77 -3.76 41.32
N ALA A 866 33.06 -3.36 41.24
CA ALA A 866 33.93 -3.88 40.20
C ALA A 866 34.12 -5.39 40.32
N MET A 867 33.91 -6.13 39.26
CA MET A 867 34.12 -7.57 39.18
C MET A 867 35.42 -7.92 38.44
N PRO A 868 36.05 -9.08 38.72
CA PRO A 868 37.21 -9.56 37.98
C PRO A 868 36.87 -9.82 36.50
N LEU A 869 37.78 -9.45 35.58
CA LEU A 869 37.55 -9.68 34.12
C LEU A 869 37.41 -11.17 33.77
N GLY A 870 38.03 -12.08 34.54
CA GLY A 870 37.88 -13.52 34.34
C GLY A 870 36.43 -13.99 34.53
N ASP A 871 35.72 -13.42 35.50
CA ASP A 871 34.32 -13.74 35.77
C ASP A 871 33.39 -13.14 34.68
N GLY A 872 33.82 -12.04 34.05
CA GLY A 872 33.15 -11.52 32.84
C GLY A 872 33.18 -12.54 31.69
N LEU A 873 34.28 -13.27 31.51
CA LEU A 873 34.35 -14.36 30.51
C LEU A 873 33.46 -15.54 30.89
N LEU A 874 33.32 -15.86 32.16
CA LEU A 874 32.35 -16.86 32.63
C LEU A 874 30.93 -16.47 32.28
N ILE A 875 30.55 -15.21 32.49
CA ILE A 875 29.21 -14.69 32.15
C ILE A 875 28.95 -14.79 30.64
N ILE A 876 29.93 -14.45 29.79
CA ILE A 876 29.82 -14.61 28.34
C ILE A 876 29.64 -16.10 27.98
N LEU A 877 30.37 -17.03 28.62
CA LEU A 877 30.20 -18.45 28.39
C LEU A 877 28.80 -18.94 28.78
N VAL A 878 28.25 -18.46 29.90
CA VAL A 878 26.84 -18.73 30.27
C VAL A 878 25.88 -18.25 29.21
N GLY A 879 26.10 -17.07 28.63
CA GLY A 879 25.30 -16.54 27.50
C GLY A 879 25.39 -17.41 26.25
N VAL A 880 26.59 -17.91 25.91
CA VAL A 880 26.78 -18.84 24.78
C VAL A 880 26.05 -20.15 25.04
N LEU A 881 26.18 -20.74 26.24
CA LEU A 881 25.46 -21.96 26.60
C LEU A 881 23.94 -21.78 26.52
N PHE A 882 23.42 -20.68 27.04
CA PHE A 882 22.03 -20.30 26.94
C PHE A 882 21.56 -20.28 25.46
N LEU A 883 22.29 -19.57 24.56
CA LEU A 883 21.97 -19.49 23.15
C LEU A 883 21.93 -20.88 22.50
N VAL A 884 22.90 -21.75 22.81
CA VAL A 884 22.95 -23.13 22.27
C VAL A 884 21.74 -23.93 22.73
N ILE A 885 21.33 -23.83 24.00
CA ILE A 885 20.17 -24.56 24.54
C ILE A 885 18.88 -24.13 23.85
N ILE A 886 18.61 -22.84 23.78
CA ILE A 886 17.37 -22.34 23.15
C ILE A 886 17.35 -22.59 21.64
N GLU A 887 18.50 -22.55 20.98
CA GLU A 887 18.60 -22.90 19.56
C GLU A 887 18.37 -24.38 19.30
N ALA A 888 18.96 -25.26 20.12
CA ALA A 888 18.75 -26.72 20.05
C ALA A 888 17.26 -27.06 20.23
N GLU A 889 16.57 -26.44 21.19
CA GLU A 889 15.12 -26.60 21.39
C GLU A 889 14.35 -26.17 20.15
N LYS A 890 14.68 -24.98 19.59
CA LYS A 890 14.02 -24.48 18.37
C LYS A 890 14.20 -25.43 17.19
N GLN A 891 15.43 -25.91 16.95
CA GLN A 891 15.69 -26.84 15.85
C GLN A 891 14.97 -28.19 16.04
N MET A 892 14.92 -28.71 17.26
CA MET A 892 14.15 -29.91 17.57
C MET A 892 12.67 -29.71 17.33
N ARG A 893 12.10 -28.58 17.74
CA ARG A 893 10.68 -28.25 17.53
C ARG A 893 10.35 -28.05 16.06
N LEU A 894 11.25 -27.41 15.28
CA LEU A 894 11.07 -27.25 13.82
C LEU A 894 11.14 -28.62 13.11
N ALA A 895 12.08 -29.48 13.47
CA ALA A 895 12.19 -30.84 12.91
C ALA A 895 10.96 -31.71 13.18
N LEU A 896 10.33 -31.56 14.35
CA LEU A 896 9.11 -32.29 14.71
C LEU A 896 7.85 -31.78 13.97
N ARG A 897 7.84 -30.50 13.57
CA ARG A 897 6.70 -29.90 12.82
C ARG A 897 6.72 -30.20 11.34
N ASP A 898 7.89 -30.42 10.72
CA ASP A 898 8.04 -30.59 9.28
C ASP A 898 9.20 -31.58 8.97
N PRO A 899 8.94 -32.92 8.97
CA PRO A 899 9.99 -33.90 8.69
C PRO A 899 10.64 -33.77 7.30
N GLY A 900 10.04 -33.02 6.38
CA GLY A 900 10.51 -32.86 5.00
C GLY A 900 11.48 -31.71 4.74
N LEU A 901 11.74 -30.81 5.72
CA LEU A 901 12.59 -29.60 5.54
C LEU A 901 14.07 -29.83 5.92
N THR A 902 14.43 -31.00 6.43
CA THR A 902 15.79 -31.31 6.92
C THR A 902 16.75 -31.83 5.84
N GLU A 903 16.30 -32.04 4.60
CA GLU A 903 17.23 -32.38 3.52
C GLU A 903 17.81 -31.10 2.89
N PRO A 904 19.14 -30.95 2.84
CA PRO A 904 19.77 -29.85 2.10
C PRO A 904 19.51 -30.07 0.61
N ARG A 905 18.55 -29.29 0.02
CA ARG A 905 18.36 -29.29 -1.43
C ARG A 905 19.67 -28.92 -2.09
N GLN A 906 20.24 -29.87 -2.82
CA GLN A 906 21.36 -29.70 -3.74
C GLN A 906 21.10 -28.47 -4.62
N ARG A 907 22.09 -27.60 -4.72
CA ARG A 907 22.10 -26.48 -5.66
C ARG A 907 21.98 -27.08 -7.08
N PRO A 908 21.08 -26.59 -7.93
CA PRO A 908 21.22 -26.81 -9.36
C PRO A 908 22.45 -26.05 -9.83
N ASN A 909 23.29 -26.72 -10.63
CA ASN A 909 24.50 -26.21 -11.29
C ASN A 909 24.19 -25.01 -12.21
#